data_0e4cb975fa92d3ade3879e3fd7de3397
#
_entry.id   0e4cb975fa92d3ade3879e3fd7de3397
#
_cell.length_a   1.000
_cell.length_b   1.000
_cell.length_c   1.000
_cell.angle_alpha   90.00
_cell.angle_beta   90.00
_cell.angle_gamma   90.00
#
_symmetry.space_group_name_H-M   'P 1'
#
loop_
_entity.id
_entity.type
_entity.pdbx_description
1 polymer ?
#
loop_
_entity_poly.entity_id
_entity_poly.type
_entity_poly.pdbx_seq_one_letter_code
_entity_poly.pdbx_strand_id
1 'polypeptide(L)'
;SENPDEAGRYSMDVEYGQYSVTLLVEGFPPSHAGTITVYEGSRPGTLNDFLGAMTEDDVMPEALRRFEAMVEEVARNAEAASQSAAAAKKSETAAASSKNAAKTSETNAANSAQAAATSKTASANSATAAKKSETNAKNSETAAKTSETNAKASETAAANSAQASAASQTAAKASEDAAREYASQAAEPYKQVLQPLPDVWIPFNDSLDMITGFAPGYKSITVGDDVITLPSEKVVSFTRASTATYIDKSGCFAESAINEPRFEKDGLLIEGQRTNTFSYTNTPESWNYDTANLTITTGVDEYGFSYGLFGVKETSTTERATLISTGYTRVISVSANESVTLSCRVKKVSGDGIITLRPRISYVNDDGSSNTLTAGAYIDCETGDMLSYSGGEAATYNIFRESNGWIRVEFTYKSPEAKNMYGRFEFGAHQRSIKPGDKLMLTTPQFEKGLNASSFIITTEVGATRASDQVIIPIPFNWATPPVSVLMEVNVNWDSEMPNLEGSARLLNISITGAATEVSDESYMYFGFTTRGKRLIITNGKGTKTEYKAYGNREKRKFVTGFKFTEDKKLQVVVDGILGSSSPSLHTLQRYTAGNINIGGQSSSGNRHLFGHVKNLRIWHKELTEAQMGASIK
;
A
#
# COMPACT_ATOMS: atom_id res chain seq x y z
N SER A 1 27.32 -34.56 14.26
CA SER A 1 27.78 -34.85 12.90
C SER A 1 28.31 -36.27 12.87
N GLU A 2 27.79 -37.07 11.97
CA GLU A 2 28.20 -38.48 11.79
C GLU A 2 29.04 -38.58 10.52
N ASN A 3 30.13 -39.33 10.64
CA ASN A 3 31.00 -39.66 9.51
C ASN A 3 30.67 -41.07 9.03
N PRO A 4 30.70 -41.36 7.73
CA PRO A 4 30.49 -42.71 7.23
C PRO A 4 31.63 -43.67 7.66
N ASP A 5 31.28 -44.96 7.72
CA ASP A 5 32.26 -46.02 7.93
C ASP A 5 33.16 -46.22 6.68
N GLU A 6 34.12 -47.10 6.77
CA GLU A 6 35.04 -47.40 5.64
C GLU A 6 34.31 -47.90 4.35
N ALA A 7 33.07 -48.32 4.46
CA ALA A 7 32.21 -48.68 3.34
C ALA A 7 31.27 -47.55 2.90
N GLY A 8 31.42 -46.35 3.44
CA GLY A 8 30.60 -45.19 3.12
C GLY A 8 29.22 -45.21 3.76
N ARG A 9 29.00 -46.03 4.76
CA ARG A 9 27.72 -46.15 5.47
C ARG A 9 27.80 -45.49 6.82
N TYR A 10 26.72 -44.85 7.22
CA TYR A 10 26.56 -44.29 8.57
C TYR A 10 25.21 -44.68 9.17
N SER A 11 25.14 -44.72 10.46
CA SER A 11 23.91 -44.98 11.19
C SER A 11 23.89 -44.05 12.39
N MET A 12 22.80 -43.41 12.62
CA MET A 12 22.63 -42.57 13.80
C MET A 12 21.25 -42.79 14.41
N ASP A 13 21.20 -42.79 15.71
CA ASP A 13 19.96 -42.73 16.45
C ASP A 13 19.60 -41.26 16.70
N VAL A 14 18.47 -40.87 16.29
CA VAL A 14 17.99 -39.49 16.47
C VAL A 14 16.70 -39.48 17.27
N GLU A 15 16.60 -38.57 18.21
CA GLU A 15 15.40 -38.35 19.00
C GLU A 15 14.29 -37.74 18.12
N TYR A 16 13.09 -37.67 18.67
CA TYR A 16 11.98 -37.03 17.96
C TYR A 16 12.25 -35.54 17.76
N GLY A 17 12.14 -35.07 16.57
CA GLY A 17 12.38 -33.67 16.23
C GLY A 17 12.56 -33.42 14.75
N GLN A 18 12.84 -32.19 14.45
CA GLN A 18 13.14 -31.76 13.09
C GLN A 18 14.64 -31.46 12.97
N TYR A 19 15.26 -32.05 11.99
CA TYR A 19 16.71 -31.98 11.79
C TYR A 19 17.02 -31.43 10.39
N SER A 20 17.91 -30.47 10.36
CA SER A 20 18.47 -30.00 9.10
C SER A 20 19.66 -30.86 8.71
N VAL A 21 19.58 -31.45 7.56
CA VAL A 21 20.66 -32.31 7.03
C VAL A 21 21.56 -31.45 6.15
N THR A 22 22.82 -31.43 6.54
CA THR A 22 23.87 -30.75 5.80
C THR A 22 24.96 -31.75 5.46
N LEU A 23 25.28 -31.86 4.21
CA LEU A 23 26.38 -32.68 3.72
C LEU A 23 27.68 -31.90 3.78
N LEU A 24 28.66 -32.51 4.43
CA LEU A 24 30.05 -32.04 4.44
C LEU A 24 30.89 -33.01 3.61
N VAL A 25 31.38 -32.55 2.51
CA VAL A 25 32.30 -33.29 1.66
C VAL A 25 33.64 -32.58 1.68
N GLU A 26 34.70 -33.29 1.93
CA GLU A 26 36.05 -32.71 2.02
C GLU A 26 36.41 -32.01 0.69
N GLY A 27 36.76 -30.73 0.76
CA GLY A 27 37.06 -29.88 -0.40
C GLY A 27 35.86 -29.11 -0.98
N PHE A 28 34.65 -29.25 -0.44
CA PHE A 28 33.46 -28.52 -0.86
C PHE A 28 32.81 -27.76 0.30
N PRO A 29 32.18 -26.63 0.06
CA PRO A 29 31.41 -25.95 1.09
C PRO A 29 30.22 -26.81 1.53
N PRO A 30 29.83 -26.75 2.83
CA PRO A 30 28.67 -27.47 3.32
C PRO A 30 27.43 -27.21 2.49
N SER A 31 26.76 -28.24 2.02
CA SER A 31 25.53 -28.13 1.23
C SER A 31 24.33 -28.67 2.03
N HIS A 32 23.28 -27.88 2.10
CA HIS A 32 22.05 -28.30 2.74
C HIS A 32 21.32 -29.34 1.87
N ALA A 33 21.13 -30.56 2.38
CA ALA A 33 20.47 -31.65 1.68
C ALA A 33 18.94 -31.65 1.88
N GLY A 34 18.47 -31.01 2.94
CA GLY A 34 17.05 -30.93 3.26
C GLY A 34 16.80 -30.96 4.76
N THR A 35 15.55 -30.96 5.12
CA THR A 35 15.10 -31.08 6.51
C THR A 35 14.30 -32.37 6.64
N ILE A 36 14.64 -33.17 7.64
CA ILE A 36 13.90 -34.39 7.99
C ILE A 36 13.14 -34.16 9.30
N THR A 37 12.02 -34.82 9.42
CA THR A 37 11.23 -34.81 10.64
C THR A 37 11.07 -36.22 11.16
N VAL A 38 11.47 -36.46 12.39
CA VAL A 38 11.35 -37.72 13.08
C VAL A 38 10.31 -37.59 14.19
N TYR A 39 9.32 -38.44 14.18
CA TYR A 39 8.22 -38.45 15.16
C TYR A 39 8.03 -39.86 15.73
N GLU A 40 7.26 -40.01 16.77
CA GLU A 40 7.10 -41.25 17.55
C GLU A 40 6.70 -42.49 16.72
N GLY A 41 6.11 -42.29 15.54
CA GLY A 41 5.75 -43.37 14.60
C GLY A 41 6.76 -43.64 13.50
N SER A 42 7.86 -42.91 13.45
CA SER A 42 8.89 -43.10 12.42
C SER A 42 9.58 -44.46 12.59
N ARG A 43 9.67 -45.22 11.51
CA ARG A 43 10.41 -46.49 11.49
C ARG A 43 11.83 -46.25 11.03
N PRO A 44 12.79 -47.09 11.48
CA PRO A 44 14.14 -47.03 10.95
C PRO A 44 14.17 -47.11 9.44
N GLY A 45 14.87 -46.22 8.80
CA GLY A 45 14.96 -46.09 7.34
C GLY A 45 16.23 -45.37 6.92
N THR A 46 16.47 -45.27 5.64
CA THR A 46 17.59 -44.48 5.12
C THR A 46 17.32 -43.01 5.21
N LEU A 47 18.37 -42.20 5.18
CA LEU A 47 18.23 -40.75 5.16
C LEU A 47 17.34 -40.27 3.98
N ASN A 48 17.42 -40.96 2.84
CA ASN A 48 16.62 -40.68 1.66
C ASN A 48 15.12 -41.00 1.87
N ASP A 49 14.80 -42.00 2.67
CA ASP A 49 13.40 -42.32 3.00
C ASP A 49 12.75 -41.17 3.79
N PHE A 50 13.53 -40.50 4.65
CA PHE A 50 13.05 -39.38 5.44
C PHE A 50 13.05 -38.05 4.65
N LEU A 51 13.96 -37.88 3.72
CA LEU A 51 13.99 -36.72 2.81
C LEU A 51 12.92 -36.82 1.70
N GLY A 52 12.52 -38.07 1.36
CA GLY A 52 11.50 -38.33 0.34
C GLY A 52 10.12 -38.74 0.90
N ALA A 53 9.98 -38.81 2.23
CA ALA A 53 8.81 -39.38 2.92
C ALA A 53 7.52 -38.54 2.85
N MET A 54 7.55 -37.46 2.16
CA MET A 54 6.33 -36.68 1.88
C MET A 54 6.16 -36.58 0.36
N THR A 55 5.41 -37.51 -0.21
CA THR A 55 4.86 -37.28 -1.54
C THR A 55 3.72 -36.26 -1.44
N GLU A 56 3.60 -35.44 -2.46
CA GLU A 56 2.61 -34.35 -2.56
C GLU A 56 1.16 -34.85 -2.35
N ASP A 57 0.91 -36.16 -2.63
CA ASP A 57 -0.40 -36.81 -2.47
C ASP A 57 -0.76 -37.14 -1.01
N ASP A 58 0.22 -37.36 -0.13
CA ASP A 58 -0.02 -37.74 1.27
C ASP A 58 -0.16 -36.52 2.19
N VAL A 59 0.46 -35.39 1.81
CA VAL A 59 0.47 -34.16 2.61
C VAL A 59 -0.68 -33.22 2.23
N MET A 60 -1.15 -33.34 0.98
CA MET A 60 -2.16 -32.42 0.46
C MET A 60 -3.51 -32.48 1.21
N PRO A 61 -4.10 -33.66 1.50
CA PRO A 61 -5.36 -33.69 2.26
C PRO A 61 -5.21 -33.21 3.70
N GLU A 62 -4.08 -33.46 4.31
CA GLU A 62 -3.80 -32.99 5.68
C GLU A 62 -3.41 -31.51 5.68
N ALA A 63 -2.63 -31.08 4.71
CA ALA A 63 -2.30 -29.66 4.55
C ALA A 63 -3.53 -28.83 4.21
N LEU A 64 -4.43 -29.34 3.38
CA LEU A 64 -5.70 -28.68 3.08
C LEU A 64 -6.62 -28.60 4.30
N ARG A 65 -6.73 -29.68 5.08
CA ARG A 65 -7.49 -29.68 6.33
C ARG A 65 -6.89 -28.74 7.39
N ARG A 66 -5.55 -28.71 7.51
CA ARG A 66 -4.87 -27.75 8.38
C ARG A 66 -5.04 -26.32 7.90
N PHE A 67 -5.08 -26.15 6.59
CA PHE A 67 -5.28 -24.86 5.98
C PHE A 67 -6.72 -24.38 6.17
N GLU A 68 -7.70 -25.22 5.98
CA GLU A 68 -9.12 -24.96 6.23
C GLU A 68 -9.33 -24.60 7.72
N ALA A 69 -8.78 -25.39 8.64
CA ALA A 69 -8.81 -25.10 10.07
C ALA A 69 -8.13 -23.76 10.43
N MET A 70 -7.03 -23.45 9.74
CA MET A 70 -6.28 -22.21 9.96
C MET A 70 -7.00 -20.99 9.40
N VAL A 71 -7.64 -21.10 8.24
CA VAL A 71 -8.50 -20.04 7.68
C VAL A 71 -9.71 -19.80 8.59
N GLU A 72 -10.29 -20.86 9.12
CA GLU A 72 -11.38 -20.80 10.08
C GLU A 72 -10.95 -20.15 11.41
N GLU A 73 -9.76 -20.46 11.91
CA GLU A 73 -9.19 -19.85 13.12
C GLU A 73 -8.88 -18.37 12.92
N VAL A 74 -8.33 -18.02 11.75
CA VAL A 74 -8.06 -16.63 11.39
C VAL A 74 -9.35 -15.81 11.33
N ALA A 75 -10.43 -16.36 10.78
CA ALA A 75 -11.72 -15.68 10.73
C ALA A 75 -12.28 -15.39 12.13
N ARG A 76 -12.19 -16.36 13.05
CA ARG A 76 -12.62 -16.16 14.46
C ARG A 76 -11.75 -15.16 15.20
N ASN A 77 -10.42 -15.28 15.00
CA ASN A 77 -9.47 -14.38 15.62
C ASN A 77 -9.65 -12.94 15.12
N ALA A 78 -10.06 -12.78 13.84
CA ALA A 78 -10.36 -11.49 13.26
C ALA A 78 -11.59 -10.81 13.88
N GLU A 79 -12.68 -11.56 14.11
CA GLU A 79 -13.88 -11.04 14.80
C GLU A 79 -13.57 -10.67 16.26
N ALA A 80 -12.92 -11.59 16.99
CA ALA A 80 -12.54 -11.37 18.40
C ALA A 80 -11.58 -10.18 18.55
N ALA A 81 -10.63 -10.00 17.60
CA ALA A 81 -9.74 -8.86 17.62
C ALA A 81 -10.46 -7.55 17.28
N SER A 82 -11.49 -7.56 16.40
CA SER A 82 -12.32 -6.37 16.14
C SER A 82 -13.10 -5.92 17.38
N GLN A 83 -13.69 -6.87 18.08
CA GLN A 83 -14.40 -6.59 19.34
C GLN A 83 -13.42 -6.11 20.40
N SER A 84 -12.23 -6.74 20.48
CA SER A 84 -11.18 -6.34 21.41
C SER A 84 -10.60 -4.97 21.08
N ALA A 85 -10.40 -4.67 19.78
CA ALA A 85 -9.96 -3.36 19.34
C ALA A 85 -11.00 -2.27 19.61
N ALA A 86 -12.30 -2.58 19.45
CA ALA A 86 -13.38 -1.65 19.80
C ALA A 86 -13.44 -1.40 21.31
N ALA A 87 -13.25 -2.44 22.13
CA ALA A 87 -13.16 -2.32 23.59
C ALA A 87 -11.90 -1.58 24.02
N ALA A 88 -10.75 -1.87 23.39
CA ALA A 88 -9.50 -1.15 23.63
C ALA A 88 -9.61 0.34 23.29
N LYS A 89 -10.25 0.65 22.16
CA LYS A 89 -10.49 2.04 21.73
C LYS A 89 -11.43 2.79 22.68
N LYS A 90 -12.42 2.08 23.24
CA LYS A 90 -13.29 2.63 24.28
C LYS A 90 -12.52 2.89 25.58
N SER A 91 -11.63 2.00 25.94
CA SER A 91 -10.74 2.13 27.11
C SER A 91 -9.70 3.23 26.91
N GLU A 92 -9.15 3.34 25.70
CA GLU A 92 -8.23 4.41 25.30
C GLU A 92 -8.92 5.79 25.36
N THR A 93 -10.17 5.87 24.90
CA THR A 93 -10.97 7.10 24.98
C THR A 93 -11.25 7.48 26.44
N ALA A 94 -11.55 6.48 27.29
CA ALA A 94 -11.73 6.70 28.72
C ALA A 94 -10.42 7.11 29.41
N ALA A 95 -9.30 6.51 29.03
CA ALA A 95 -7.96 6.87 29.51
C ALA A 95 -7.55 8.28 29.07
N ALA A 96 -7.87 8.66 27.83
CA ALA A 96 -7.67 10.01 27.32
C ALA A 96 -8.52 11.05 28.08
N SER A 97 -9.76 10.70 28.41
CA SER A 97 -10.64 11.56 29.22
C SER A 97 -10.11 11.73 30.64
N SER A 98 -9.61 10.66 31.23
CA SER A 98 -8.97 10.68 32.55
C SER A 98 -7.67 11.48 32.55
N LYS A 99 -6.86 11.34 31.50
CA LYS A 99 -5.64 12.13 31.30
C LYS A 99 -5.94 13.63 31.13
N ASN A 100 -7.01 13.94 30.40
CA ASN A 100 -7.44 15.34 30.26
C ASN A 100 -7.96 15.93 31.57
N ALA A 101 -8.68 15.14 32.36
CA ALA A 101 -9.10 15.54 33.70
C ALA A 101 -7.92 15.74 34.65
N ALA A 102 -6.91 14.85 34.58
CA ALA A 102 -5.66 15.01 35.34
C ALA A 102 -4.90 16.28 34.92
N LYS A 103 -4.82 16.56 33.62
CA LYS A 103 -4.19 17.78 33.08
C LYS A 103 -4.95 19.05 33.48
N THR A 104 -6.26 19.00 33.58
CA THR A 104 -7.08 20.10 34.12
C THR A 104 -6.79 20.32 35.61
N SER A 105 -6.66 19.24 36.37
CA SER A 105 -6.30 19.30 37.79
C SER A 105 -4.89 19.85 38.01
N GLU A 106 -3.94 19.47 37.14
CA GLU A 106 -2.58 19.99 37.13
C GLU A 106 -2.53 21.48 36.79
N THR A 107 -3.33 21.91 35.83
CA THR A 107 -3.49 23.34 35.49
C THR A 107 -4.12 24.11 36.63
N ASN A 108 -5.09 23.54 37.31
CA ASN A 108 -5.72 24.14 38.49
C ASN A 108 -4.74 24.22 39.68
N ALA A 109 -3.87 23.24 39.84
CA ALA A 109 -2.80 23.26 40.83
C ALA A 109 -1.75 24.33 40.52
N ALA A 110 -1.38 24.50 39.25
CA ALA A 110 -0.48 25.55 38.81
C ALA A 110 -1.08 26.95 38.99
N ASN A 111 -2.38 27.11 38.69
CA ASN A 111 -3.11 28.36 38.93
C ASN A 111 -3.24 28.64 40.43
N SER A 112 -3.41 27.61 41.25
CA SER A 112 -3.44 27.71 42.70
C SER A 112 -2.06 28.10 43.26
N ALA A 113 -0.98 27.53 42.68
CA ALA A 113 0.40 27.91 43.04
C ALA A 113 0.73 29.36 42.68
N GLN A 114 0.21 29.80 41.54
CA GLN A 114 0.32 31.22 41.11
C GLN A 114 -0.47 32.14 42.05
N ALA A 115 -1.66 31.73 42.48
CA ALA A 115 -2.47 32.48 43.45
C ALA A 115 -1.79 32.51 44.85
N ALA A 116 -1.16 31.40 45.22
CA ALA A 116 -0.38 31.30 46.45
C ALA A 116 0.87 32.20 46.41
N ALA A 117 1.57 32.25 45.25
CA ALA A 117 2.69 33.17 45.04
C ALA A 117 2.26 34.64 45.09
N THR A 118 1.09 34.95 44.53
CA THR A 118 0.51 36.31 44.58
C THR A 118 0.12 36.70 46.02
N SER A 119 -0.43 35.77 46.78
CA SER A 119 -0.76 35.98 48.19
C SER A 119 0.48 36.18 49.05
N LYS A 120 1.59 35.46 48.72
CA LYS A 120 2.90 35.61 49.38
C LYS A 120 3.50 37.00 49.11
N THR A 121 3.38 37.49 47.90
CA THR A 121 3.85 38.87 47.54
C THR A 121 2.98 39.94 48.22
N ALA A 122 1.66 39.76 48.27
CA ALA A 122 0.74 40.65 48.99
C ALA A 122 1.02 40.66 50.51
N SER A 123 1.36 39.47 51.06
CA SER A 123 1.75 39.34 52.46
C SER A 123 3.10 40.05 52.76
N ALA A 124 4.08 39.97 51.85
CA ALA A 124 5.36 40.67 51.96
C ALA A 124 5.18 42.21 51.84
N ASN A 125 4.30 42.64 50.94
CA ASN A 125 3.94 44.05 50.80
C ASN A 125 3.14 44.58 52.01
N SER A 126 2.32 43.71 52.58
CA SER A 126 1.57 44.04 53.80
C SER A 126 2.48 44.09 55.04
N ALA A 127 3.49 43.24 55.09
CA ALA A 127 4.51 43.29 56.16
C ALA A 127 5.34 44.58 56.11
N THR A 128 5.58 45.09 54.91
CA THR A 128 6.28 46.37 54.69
C THR A 128 5.39 47.59 55.02
N ALA A 129 4.09 47.42 54.86
CA ALA A 129 3.09 48.45 55.22
C ALA A 129 2.68 48.37 56.69
N ALA A 130 3.17 47.40 57.40
CA ALA A 130 2.52 46.89 58.58
C ALA A 130 3.12 47.26 59.90
N LYS A 131 3.40 48.41 60.12
CA LYS A 131 3.28 48.88 61.52
C LYS A 131 1.84 49.27 61.87
N LYS A 132 0.86 48.98 61.00
CA LYS A 132 -0.53 49.43 61.17
C LYS A 132 -1.56 48.31 61.32
N SER A 133 -1.17 47.06 61.36
CA SER A 133 -2.21 46.05 61.51
C SER A 133 -1.69 44.64 61.91
N GLU A 134 -1.55 44.43 63.18
CA GLU A 134 -1.49 43.11 63.82
C GLU A 134 -2.68 42.23 63.43
N THR A 135 -3.79 42.90 63.04
CA THR A 135 -4.99 42.27 62.51
C THR A 135 -4.78 41.63 61.12
N ASN A 136 -3.94 42.26 60.27
CA ASN A 136 -3.69 41.73 58.94
C ASN A 136 -2.71 40.54 58.95
N ALA A 137 -1.79 40.47 59.90
CA ALA A 137 -0.94 39.31 60.10
C ALA A 137 -1.77 38.06 60.48
N LYS A 138 -2.76 38.21 61.33
CA LYS A 138 -3.65 37.14 61.76
C LYS A 138 -4.57 36.62 60.63
N ASN A 139 -4.98 37.54 59.73
CA ASN A 139 -5.73 37.17 58.53
C ASN A 139 -4.88 36.44 57.50
N SER A 140 -3.60 36.85 57.38
CA SER A 140 -2.64 36.15 56.46
C SER A 140 -2.30 34.76 56.96
N GLU A 141 -2.18 34.57 58.29
CA GLU A 141 -1.96 33.25 58.91
C GLU A 141 -3.17 32.32 58.72
N THR A 142 -4.40 32.86 58.82
CA THR A 142 -5.60 32.11 58.52
C THR A 142 -5.70 31.74 57.05
N ALA A 143 -5.30 32.65 56.15
CA ALA A 143 -5.28 32.38 54.71
C ALA A 143 -4.24 31.34 54.32
N ALA A 144 -3.04 31.40 54.95
CA ALA A 144 -1.98 30.40 54.75
C ALA A 144 -2.45 28.98 55.21
N LYS A 145 -3.14 28.89 56.37
CA LYS A 145 -3.69 27.64 56.88
C LYS A 145 -4.83 27.10 56.03
N THR A 146 -5.60 27.99 55.42
CA THR A 146 -6.65 27.62 54.46
C THR A 146 -6.00 27.10 53.16
N SER A 147 -4.93 27.74 52.69
CA SER A 147 -4.18 27.32 51.52
C SER A 147 -3.49 25.95 51.71
N GLU A 148 -2.95 25.71 52.92
CA GLU A 148 -2.36 24.43 53.29
C GLU A 148 -3.41 23.30 53.31
N THR A 149 -4.60 23.62 53.82
CA THR A 149 -5.74 22.71 53.79
C THR A 149 -6.20 22.40 52.37
N ASN A 150 -6.23 23.40 51.50
CA ASN A 150 -6.58 23.26 50.11
C ASN A 150 -5.50 22.50 49.30
N ALA A 151 -4.22 22.73 49.58
CA ALA A 151 -3.11 21.99 49.00
C ALA A 151 -3.20 20.49 49.36
N LYS A 152 -3.48 20.20 50.64
CA LYS A 152 -3.64 18.84 51.13
C LYS A 152 -4.92 18.14 50.56
N ALA A 153 -5.97 18.92 50.33
CA ALA A 153 -7.17 18.41 49.63
C ALA A 153 -6.87 18.09 48.15
N SER A 154 -6.07 18.91 47.48
CA SER A 154 -5.64 18.69 46.10
C SER A 154 -4.70 17.50 45.98
N GLU A 155 -3.80 17.30 46.95
CA GLU A 155 -2.90 16.13 47.02
C GLU A 155 -3.71 14.83 47.22
N THR A 156 -4.75 14.89 48.10
CA THR A 156 -5.67 13.77 48.31
C THR A 156 -6.47 13.47 47.02
N ALA A 157 -6.93 14.49 46.31
CA ALA A 157 -7.66 14.33 45.07
C ALA A 157 -6.75 13.74 43.95
N ALA A 158 -5.49 14.16 43.89
CA ALA A 158 -4.50 13.61 42.95
C ALA A 158 -4.20 12.12 43.27
N ALA A 159 -4.05 11.79 44.55
CA ALA A 159 -3.85 10.41 44.99
C ALA A 159 -5.05 9.52 44.66
N ASN A 160 -6.28 10.03 44.88
CA ASN A 160 -7.49 9.30 44.49
C ASN A 160 -7.61 9.13 42.97
N SER A 161 -7.23 10.13 42.21
CA SER A 161 -7.21 10.03 40.73
C SER A 161 -6.18 9.03 40.22
N ALA A 162 -4.99 8.99 40.85
CA ALA A 162 -3.95 8.00 40.54
C ALA A 162 -4.44 6.58 40.88
N GLN A 163 -5.15 6.42 41.99
CA GLN A 163 -5.70 5.14 42.41
C GLN A 163 -6.87 4.69 41.50
N ALA A 164 -7.71 5.62 41.06
CA ALA A 164 -8.74 5.34 40.04
C ALA A 164 -8.16 4.99 38.68
N SER A 165 -7.05 5.65 38.27
CA SER A 165 -6.32 5.31 37.05
C SER A 165 -5.70 3.91 37.12
N ALA A 166 -5.09 3.56 38.26
CA ALA A 166 -4.53 2.21 38.49
C ALA A 166 -5.65 1.14 38.49
N ALA A 167 -6.80 1.44 39.10
CA ALA A 167 -7.95 0.55 39.05
C ALA A 167 -8.51 0.37 37.62
N SER A 168 -8.55 1.46 36.84
CA SER A 168 -8.96 1.41 35.42
C SER A 168 -7.99 0.61 34.56
N GLN A 169 -6.67 0.74 34.80
CA GLN A 169 -5.65 -0.08 34.13
C GLN A 169 -5.80 -1.57 34.48
N THR A 170 -6.08 -1.86 35.76
CA THR A 170 -6.31 -3.25 36.21
C THR A 170 -7.58 -3.82 35.57
N ALA A 171 -8.64 -3.03 35.47
CA ALA A 171 -9.89 -3.44 34.82
C ALA A 171 -9.71 -3.62 33.31
N ALA A 172 -8.94 -2.73 32.64
CA ALA A 172 -8.60 -2.86 31.23
C ALA A 172 -7.80 -4.13 30.95
N LYS A 173 -6.82 -4.42 31.83
CA LYS A 173 -6.03 -5.65 31.74
C LYS A 173 -6.86 -6.91 32.00
N ALA A 174 -7.75 -6.88 32.97
CA ALA A 174 -8.68 -7.99 33.22
C ALA A 174 -9.63 -8.20 32.02
N SER A 175 -10.06 -7.12 31.36
CA SER A 175 -10.88 -7.20 30.13
C SER A 175 -10.07 -7.76 28.95
N GLU A 176 -8.80 -7.39 28.83
CA GLU A 176 -7.89 -7.96 27.82
C GLU A 176 -7.65 -9.45 28.06
N ASP A 177 -7.38 -9.85 29.30
CA ASP A 177 -7.16 -11.24 29.68
C ASP A 177 -8.45 -12.08 29.50
N ALA A 178 -9.61 -11.54 29.86
CA ALA A 178 -10.90 -12.16 29.60
C ALA A 178 -11.19 -12.28 28.08
N ALA A 179 -10.86 -11.26 27.30
CA ALA A 179 -11.00 -11.31 25.84
C ALA A 179 -10.07 -12.37 25.23
N ARG A 180 -8.84 -12.53 25.72
CA ARG A 180 -7.93 -13.63 25.33
C ARG A 180 -8.50 -15.00 25.72
N GLU A 181 -9.05 -15.10 26.91
CA GLU A 181 -9.65 -16.34 27.38
C GLU A 181 -10.90 -16.69 26.60
N TYR A 182 -11.78 -15.72 26.30
CA TYR A 182 -12.91 -15.90 25.40
C TYR A 182 -12.48 -16.23 23.97
N ALA A 183 -11.40 -15.62 23.46
CA ALA A 183 -10.82 -15.96 22.17
C ALA A 183 -10.26 -17.38 22.17
N SER A 184 -9.65 -17.82 23.28
CA SER A 184 -9.15 -19.20 23.46
C SER A 184 -10.30 -20.20 23.63
N GLN A 185 -11.33 -19.87 24.40
CA GLN A 185 -12.53 -20.72 24.60
C GLN A 185 -13.45 -20.71 23.37
N ALA A 186 -13.53 -19.61 22.62
CA ALA A 186 -14.24 -19.55 21.34
C ALA A 186 -13.53 -20.34 20.23
N ALA A 187 -12.25 -20.65 20.40
CA ALA A 187 -11.54 -21.52 19.46
C ALA A 187 -12.07 -22.98 19.46
N GLU A 188 -12.68 -23.44 20.57
CA GLU A 188 -13.14 -24.82 20.70
C GLU A 188 -14.57 -25.10 20.16
N PRO A 189 -15.61 -24.26 20.38
CA PRO A 189 -16.96 -24.61 19.92
C PRO A 189 -17.32 -24.07 18.53
N TYR A 190 -16.53 -23.15 17.96
CA TYR A 190 -16.88 -22.47 16.71
C TYR A 190 -16.15 -22.94 15.46
N LYS A 191 -15.64 -24.17 15.45
CA LYS A 191 -15.17 -24.85 14.22
C LYS A 191 -16.20 -24.84 13.06
N GLN A 192 -17.42 -24.37 13.31
CA GLN A 192 -18.49 -24.31 12.33
C GLN A 192 -18.84 -22.92 11.77
N VAL A 193 -18.28 -21.82 12.30
CA VAL A 193 -18.53 -20.45 11.77
C VAL A 193 -17.33 -19.94 10.95
N LEU A 194 -16.52 -20.84 10.52
CA LEU A 194 -15.24 -20.56 9.90
C LEU A 194 -15.41 -20.18 8.44
N GLN A 195 -14.58 -19.27 7.98
CA GLN A 195 -14.50 -18.97 6.55
C GLN A 195 -14.05 -20.25 5.83
N PRO A 196 -14.87 -20.79 4.92
CA PRO A 196 -14.49 -22.00 4.19
C PRO A 196 -13.26 -21.74 3.33
N LEU A 197 -12.53 -22.80 3.02
CA LEU A 197 -11.43 -22.72 2.06
C LEU A 197 -11.94 -22.12 0.74
N PRO A 198 -11.26 -21.12 0.17
CA PRO A 198 -11.63 -20.59 -1.14
C PRO A 198 -11.48 -21.65 -2.24
N ASP A 199 -12.40 -21.66 -3.19
CA ASP A 199 -12.29 -22.48 -4.39
C ASP A 199 -11.16 -21.99 -5.30
N VAL A 200 -10.88 -20.67 -5.25
CA VAL A 200 -9.72 -20.05 -5.88
C VAL A 200 -9.02 -19.17 -4.85
N TRP A 201 -7.73 -19.40 -4.65
CA TRP A 201 -6.90 -18.56 -3.82
C TRP A 201 -5.55 -18.28 -4.47
N ILE A 202 -5.30 -17.02 -4.71
CA ILE A 202 -4.07 -16.50 -5.29
C ILE A 202 -3.49 -15.46 -4.33
N PRO A 203 -2.42 -15.77 -3.61
CA PRO A 203 -1.82 -14.85 -2.65
C PRO A 203 -1.26 -13.58 -3.27
N PHE A 204 -0.70 -13.66 -4.49
CA PHE A 204 0.03 -12.55 -5.12
C PHE A 204 1.10 -11.93 -4.23
N ASN A 205 1.73 -12.75 -3.41
CA ASN A 205 2.74 -12.28 -2.46
C ASN A 205 4.13 -12.24 -3.11
N ASP A 206 4.58 -13.37 -3.62
CA ASP A 206 5.92 -13.57 -4.20
C ASP A 206 5.88 -14.29 -5.55
N SER A 207 4.75 -14.87 -5.88
CA SER A 207 4.57 -15.67 -7.09
C SER A 207 3.16 -15.49 -7.66
N LEU A 208 2.97 -16.06 -8.86
CA LEU A 208 1.67 -16.18 -9.50
C LEU A 208 0.97 -17.48 -9.15
N ASP A 209 1.49 -18.24 -8.18
CA ASP A 209 0.96 -19.55 -7.80
C ASP A 209 -0.43 -19.42 -7.17
N MET A 210 -1.26 -20.41 -7.49
CA MET A 210 -2.57 -20.58 -6.90
C MET A 210 -2.48 -21.63 -5.79
N ILE A 211 -2.91 -21.32 -4.60
CA ILE A 211 -3.06 -22.30 -3.52
C ILE A 211 -4.21 -23.25 -3.87
N THR A 212 -5.35 -22.68 -4.25
CA THR A 212 -6.49 -23.40 -4.80
C THR A 212 -6.91 -22.76 -6.12
N GLY A 213 -7.55 -23.53 -7.01
CA GLY A 213 -7.98 -23.09 -8.33
C GLY A 213 -7.33 -23.88 -9.47
N PHE A 214 -7.59 -23.43 -10.68
CA PHE A 214 -7.13 -24.07 -11.92
C PHE A 214 -6.48 -23.02 -12.83
N ALA A 215 -5.24 -23.26 -13.23
CA ALA A 215 -4.59 -22.53 -14.31
C ALA A 215 -4.54 -23.40 -15.56
N PRO A 216 -4.66 -22.83 -16.76
CA PRO A 216 -4.50 -23.60 -17.98
C PRO A 216 -3.03 -23.92 -18.18
N GLY A 217 -2.75 -25.15 -18.53
CA GLY A 217 -1.46 -25.55 -19.01
C GLY A 217 -0.99 -26.89 -18.48
N TYR A 218 -0.16 -27.51 -19.26
CA TYR A 218 0.56 -28.73 -18.89
C TYR A 218 2.05 -28.45 -19.10
N LYS A 219 2.86 -28.89 -18.16
CA LYS A 219 4.31 -28.88 -18.30
C LYS A 219 4.74 -30.20 -18.89
N SER A 220 5.32 -30.21 -20.08
CA SER A 220 5.93 -31.39 -20.65
C SER A 220 7.36 -31.52 -20.18
N ILE A 221 7.67 -32.66 -19.57
CA ILE A 221 9.04 -33.04 -19.22
C ILE A 221 9.45 -34.25 -20.06
N THR A 222 10.68 -34.24 -20.54
CA THR A 222 11.25 -35.36 -21.26
C THR A 222 12.03 -36.24 -20.29
N VAL A 223 11.65 -37.52 -20.18
CA VAL A 223 12.35 -38.50 -19.36
C VAL A 223 12.80 -39.62 -20.29
N GLY A 224 14.06 -39.64 -20.65
CA GLY A 224 14.56 -40.51 -21.72
C GLY A 224 13.96 -40.11 -23.08
N ASP A 225 13.33 -41.05 -23.75
CA ASP A 225 12.66 -40.83 -25.03
C ASP A 225 11.15 -40.49 -24.87
N ASP A 226 10.64 -40.51 -23.66
CA ASP A 226 9.24 -40.27 -23.36
C ASP A 226 8.97 -38.80 -22.98
N VAL A 227 7.95 -38.20 -23.56
CA VAL A 227 7.42 -36.90 -23.17
C VAL A 227 6.25 -37.13 -22.23
N ILE A 228 6.48 -36.86 -20.94
CA ILE A 228 5.46 -36.94 -19.90
C ILE A 228 4.83 -35.54 -19.73
N THR A 229 3.52 -35.50 -19.91
CA THR A 229 2.74 -34.27 -19.67
C THR A 229 2.21 -34.28 -18.25
N LEU A 230 2.73 -33.36 -17.43
CA LEU A 230 2.26 -33.14 -16.07
C LEU A 230 1.33 -31.93 -16.03
N PRO A 231 0.32 -31.90 -15.13
CA PRO A 231 -0.41 -30.68 -14.88
C PRO A 231 0.61 -29.57 -14.59
N SER A 232 0.49 -28.43 -15.24
CA SER A 232 1.35 -27.30 -14.92
C SER A 232 1.14 -26.90 -13.46
N GLU A 233 2.15 -26.34 -12.87
CA GLU A 233 2.02 -25.60 -11.62
C GLU A 233 0.80 -24.68 -11.74
N LYS A 234 0.06 -24.50 -10.66
CA LYS A 234 -1.13 -23.64 -10.61
C LYS A 234 -0.68 -22.17 -10.71
N VAL A 235 -0.34 -21.76 -11.90
CA VAL A 235 0.25 -20.43 -12.18
C VAL A 235 -0.75 -19.57 -12.92
N VAL A 236 -0.94 -18.35 -12.42
CA VAL A 236 -1.74 -17.31 -13.09
C VAL A 236 -1.01 -16.87 -14.36
N SER A 237 -1.75 -16.70 -15.46
CA SER A 237 -1.17 -16.15 -16.68
C SER A 237 -0.86 -14.67 -16.50
N PHE A 238 0.40 -14.31 -16.74
CA PHE A 238 0.86 -12.93 -16.74
C PHE A 238 1.58 -12.62 -18.05
N THR A 239 1.27 -11.47 -18.64
CA THR A 239 2.01 -10.97 -19.81
C THR A 239 2.22 -9.47 -19.72
N ARG A 240 3.40 -9.03 -20.18
CA ARG A 240 3.77 -7.64 -20.43
C ARG A 240 4.81 -7.60 -21.56
N ALA A 241 4.52 -6.85 -22.61
CA ALA A 241 5.35 -6.81 -23.80
C ALA A 241 6.62 -5.94 -23.68
N SER A 242 6.95 -5.45 -22.49
CA SER A 242 8.15 -4.67 -22.20
C SER A 242 8.80 -5.09 -20.89
N THR A 243 10.04 -4.71 -20.66
CA THR A 243 10.60 -4.63 -19.31
C THR A 243 9.84 -3.61 -18.46
N ALA A 244 9.97 -3.68 -17.16
CA ALA A 244 9.41 -2.70 -16.24
C ALA A 244 10.24 -2.61 -14.97
N THR A 245 10.11 -1.51 -14.26
CA THR A 245 10.76 -1.32 -12.96
C THR A 245 9.77 -1.45 -11.81
N TYR A 246 10.28 -1.70 -10.63
CA TYR A 246 9.49 -1.79 -9.40
C TYR A 246 10.40 -1.59 -8.18
N ILE A 247 9.78 -1.45 -7.01
CA ILE A 247 10.49 -1.45 -5.73
C ILE A 247 10.30 -2.82 -5.12
N ASP A 248 11.38 -3.55 -4.94
CA ASP A 248 11.31 -4.87 -4.32
C ASP A 248 10.88 -4.80 -2.84
N LYS A 249 10.71 -5.94 -2.21
CA LYS A 249 10.26 -6.00 -0.81
C LYS A 249 11.28 -5.49 0.21
N SER A 250 12.55 -5.40 -0.19
CA SER A 250 13.61 -4.78 0.62
C SER A 250 13.65 -3.27 0.50
N GLY A 251 12.86 -2.71 -0.43
CA GLY A 251 12.79 -1.29 -0.73
C GLY A 251 13.76 -0.85 -1.83
N CYS A 252 14.43 -1.79 -2.49
CA CYS A 252 15.40 -1.50 -3.53
C CYS A 252 14.75 -1.44 -4.92
N PHE A 253 15.34 -0.61 -5.76
CA PHE A 253 15.00 -0.53 -7.17
C PHE A 253 15.38 -1.81 -7.91
N ALA A 254 14.45 -2.33 -8.68
CA ALA A 254 14.63 -3.54 -9.46
C ALA A 254 13.96 -3.42 -10.83
N GLU A 255 14.44 -4.21 -11.78
CA GLU A 255 13.86 -4.35 -13.10
C GLU A 255 13.34 -5.77 -13.29
N SER A 256 12.18 -5.89 -13.91
CA SER A 256 11.59 -7.15 -14.33
C SER A 256 11.65 -7.29 -15.86
N ALA A 257 11.91 -8.50 -16.33
CA ALA A 257 11.95 -8.85 -17.75
C ALA A 257 10.56 -8.80 -18.40
N ILE A 258 10.52 -8.96 -19.72
CA ILE A 258 9.28 -9.15 -20.48
C ILE A 258 8.54 -10.37 -19.91
N ASN A 259 7.24 -10.23 -19.70
CA ASN A 259 6.36 -11.25 -19.09
C ASN A 259 6.73 -11.67 -17.65
N GLU A 260 7.57 -10.92 -16.97
CA GLU A 260 7.90 -11.14 -15.58
C GLU A 260 7.06 -10.22 -14.68
N PRO A 261 6.31 -10.77 -13.70
CA PRO A 261 5.49 -9.98 -12.78
C PRO A 261 6.36 -9.21 -11.79
N ARG A 262 5.78 -8.17 -11.20
CA ARG A 262 6.43 -7.29 -10.23
C ARG A 262 5.75 -7.45 -8.88
N PHE A 263 6.46 -8.06 -7.92
CA PHE A 263 5.97 -8.24 -6.56
C PHE A 263 6.61 -7.23 -5.62
N GLU A 264 5.83 -6.28 -5.16
CA GLU A 264 6.21 -5.29 -4.17
C GLU A 264 5.69 -5.69 -2.78
N LYS A 265 5.98 -4.87 -1.77
CA LYS A 265 5.52 -5.12 -0.38
C LYS A 265 4.00 -5.29 -0.28
N ASP A 266 3.25 -4.57 -1.09
CA ASP A 266 1.79 -4.55 -1.09
C ASP A 266 1.14 -5.58 -2.02
N GLY A 267 1.92 -6.44 -2.68
CA GLY A 267 1.47 -7.50 -3.55
C GLY A 267 1.90 -7.35 -5.00
N LEU A 268 1.15 -7.94 -5.92
CA LEU A 268 1.39 -7.84 -7.36
C LEU A 268 1.03 -6.43 -7.86
N LEU A 269 2.02 -5.71 -8.36
CA LEU A 269 1.81 -4.42 -9.01
C LEU A 269 1.20 -4.62 -10.40
N ILE A 270 0.08 -3.96 -10.66
CA ILE A 270 -0.63 -4.00 -11.95
C ILE A 270 -0.84 -2.57 -12.45
N GLU A 271 -0.27 -2.28 -13.60
CA GLU A 271 -0.35 -0.95 -14.22
C GLU A 271 -0.70 -1.03 -15.70
N GLY A 272 -1.41 -0.01 -16.17
CA GLY A 272 -1.66 0.20 -17.59
C GLY A 272 -0.42 0.69 -18.33
N GLN A 273 -0.52 0.75 -19.65
CA GLN A 273 0.54 1.31 -20.47
C GLN A 273 0.79 2.78 -20.11
N ARG A 274 2.06 3.15 -20.02
CA ARG A 274 2.53 4.53 -19.83
C ARG A 274 3.78 4.78 -20.65
N THR A 275 3.93 6.03 -21.05
CA THR A 275 5.10 6.50 -21.79
C THR A 275 5.75 7.64 -21.02
N ASN A 276 7.01 7.48 -20.66
CA ASN A 276 7.83 8.57 -20.14
C ASN A 276 8.51 9.29 -21.30
N THR A 277 8.30 10.58 -21.41
CA THR A 277 8.81 11.40 -22.53
C THR A 277 10.15 12.08 -22.24
N PHE A 278 10.64 12.06 -21.01
CA PHE A 278 12.03 12.47 -20.75
C PHE A 278 13.01 11.50 -21.39
N SER A 279 14.18 11.99 -21.74
CA SER A 279 15.31 11.19 -22.25
C SER A 279 16.30 10.89 -21.15
N TYR A 280 17.00 9.76 -21.28
CA TYR A 280 18.12 9.37 -20.41
C TYR A 280 17.78 9.36 -18.92
N THR A 281 16.56 8.97 -18.55
CA THR A 281 16.04 9.17 -17.19
C THR A 281 16.83 8.45 -16.10
N ASN A 282 17.59 7.40 -16.44
CA ASN A 282 18.50 6.70 -15.52
C ASN A 282 19.98 6.99 -15.79
N THR A 283 20.28 7.99 -16.64
CA THR A 283 21.65 8.40 -17.02
C THR A 283 21.78 9.91 -16.83
N PRO A 284 21.91 10.40 -15.59
CA PRO A 284 21.80 11.84 -15.27
C PRO A 284 22.82 12.72 -15.97
N GLU A 285 24.01 12.19 -16.32
CA GLU A 285 25.04 12.89 -17.09
C GLU A 285 24.58 13.31 -18.50
N SER A 286 23.56 12.64 -19.03
CA SER A 286 22.97 12.92 -20.34
C SER A 286 21.74 13.79 -20.30
N TRP A 287 21.35 14.28 -19.14
CA TRP A 287 20.16 15.12 -19.00
C TRP A 287 20.34 16.48 -19.68
N ASN A 288 19.26 16.96 -20.30
CA ASN A 288 19.20 18.29 -20.86
C ASN A 288 18.90 19.31 -19.75
N TYR A 289 19.96 19.82 -19.10
CA TYR A 289 19.90 20.77 -18.01
C TYR A 289 20.53 22.14 -18.36
N ASP A 290 20.37 23.12 -17.52
CA ASP A 290 20.96 24.46 -17.68
C ASP A 290 22.47 24.43 -17.38
N THR A 291 23.27 24.09 -18.40
CA THR A 291 24.72 24.01 -18.29
C THR A 291 25.40 25.37 -18.09
N ALA A 292 24.72 26.49 -18.34
CA ALA A 292 25.26 27.81 -18.07
C ALA A 292 25.34 28.10 -16.56
N ASN A 293 24.33 27.69 -15.81
CA ASN A 293 24.18 28.01 -14.40
C ASN A 293 24.47 26.85 -13.45
N LEU A 294 24.40 25.60 -13.91
CA LEU A 294 24.53 24.42 -13.07
C LEU A 294 25.74 23.56 -13.47
N THR A 295 26.25 22.86 -12.47
CA THR A 295 27.09 21.65 -12.64
C THR A 295 26.27 20.44 -12.24
N ILE A 296 26.58 19.27 -12.81
CA ILE A 296 26.03 18.00 -12.41
C ILE A 296 27.15 17.01 -12.05
N THR A 297 26.96 16.27 -10.98
CA THR A 297 27.69 15.03 -10.68
C THR A 297 26.67 13.92 -10.46
N THR A 298 27.06 12.70 -10.75
CA THR A 298 26.12 11.57 -10.71
C THR A 298 26.48 10.58 -9.62
N GLY A 299 25.52 9.82 -9.18
CA GLY A 299 25.68 8.76 -8.19
C GLY A 299 24.46 7.84 -8.20
N VAL A 300 24.49 6.86 -7.31
CA VAL A 300 23.38 5.94 -7.07
C VAL A 300 22.98 6.08 -5.61
N ASP A 301 21.70 6.19 -5.34
CA ASP A 301 21.20 6.27 -3.97
C ASP A 301 21.18 4.89 -3.29
N GLU A 302 20.87 4.86 -2.01
CA GLU A 302 20.82 3.65 -1.20
C GLU A 302 19.76 2.63 -1.65
N TYR A 303 18.84 3.04 -2.51
CA TYR A 303 17.82 2.17 -3.10
C TYR A 303 18.15 1.69 -4.51
N GLY A 304 19.26 2.15 -5.07
CA GLY A 304 19.73 1.76 -6.41
C GLY A 304 19.30 2.70 -7.54
N PHE A 305 18.69 3.84 -7.25
CA PHE A 305 18.34 4.82 -8.28
C PHE A 305 19.52 5.74 -8.64
N SER A 306 19.79 5.87 -9.93
CA SER A 306 20.75 6.87 -10.42
C SER A 306 20.23 8.29 -10.19
N TYR A 307 21.02 9.15 -9.60
CA TYR A 307 20.67 10.55 -9.38
C TYR A 307 21.66 11.52 -10.00
N GLY A 308 21.17 12.71 -10.35
CA GLY A 308 21.99 13.89 -10.63
C GLY A 308 22.07 14.80 -9.40
N LEU A 309 23.29 15.06 -8.93
CA LEU A 309 23.56 16.09 -7.94
C LEU A 309 23.90 17.40 -8.65
N PHE A 310 23.03 18.35 -8.58
CA PHE A 310 23.19 19.66 -9.15
C PHE A 310 23.80 20.64 -8.16
N GLY A 311 24.80 21.39 -8.60
CA GLY A 311 25.39 22.51 -7.85
C GLY A 311 25.33 23.78 -8.69
N VAL A 312 25.12 24.91 -8.03
CA VAL A 312 25.07 26.22 -8.69
C VAL A 312 26.49 26.70 -8.96
N LYS A 313 26.77 27.15 -10.21
CA LYS A 313 28.07 27.70 -10.61
C LYS A 313 28.33 29.07 -9.99
N GLU A 314 29.60 29.40 -9.76
CA GLU A 314 30.03 30.70 -9.22
C GLU A 314 29.59 31.90 -10.08
N THR A 315 29.42 31.70 -11.38
CA THR A 315 28.99 32.72 -12.33
C THR A 315 27.49 32.91 -12.43
N SER A 316 26.70 32.06 -11.76
CA SER A 316 25.23 32.11 -11.85
C SER A 316 24.64 33.29 -11.09
N THR A 317 23.73 33.99 -11.77
CA THR A 317 22.90 35.08 -11.18
C THR A 317 21.41 34.80 -11.40
N THR A 318 21.05 33.62 -11.87
CA THR A 318 19.67 33.30 -12.23
C THR A 318 18.80 33.02 -11.00
N GLU A 319 17.53 33.33 -11.11
CA GLU A 319 16.56 32.95 -10.05
C GLU A 319 16.30 31.44 -10.04
N ARG A 320 16.36 30.81 -11.21
CA ARG A 320 16.02 29.41 -11.43
C ARG A 320 16.83 28.82 -12.56
N ALA A 321 17.10 27.54 -12.50
CA ALA A 321 17.79 26.80 -13.54
C ALA A 321 17.08 25.46 -13.84
N THR A 322 17.07 25.06 -15.10
CA THR A 322 16.48 23.79 -15.52
C THR A 322 17.35 22.62 -15.08
N LEU A 323 16.75 21.64 -14.40
CA LEU A 323 17.36 20.38 -14.01
C LEU A 323 17.26 19.32 -15.11
N ILE A 324 16.08 19.20 -15.69
CA ILE A 324 15.79 18.34 -16.84
C ILE A 324 14.56 18.85 -17.56
N SER A 325 14.54 18.74 -18.88
CA SER A 325 13.41 19.14 -19.74
C SER A 325 13.18 18.12 -20.85
N THR A 326 11.93 17.90 -21.22
CA THR A 326 11.59 17.15 -22.45
C THR A 326 11.95 17.93 -23.70
N GLY A 327 12.12 19.24 -23.58
CA GLY A 327 12.21 20.14 -24.73
C GLY A 327 10.85 20.29 -25.45
N TYR A 328 10.84 21.06 -26.53
CA TYR A 328 9.63 21.36 -27.30
C TYR A 328 9.30 20.30 -28.37
N THR A 329 10.22 19.39 -28.62
CA THR A 329 10.08 18.34 -29.64
C THR A 329 9.54 17.04 -29.07
N ARG A 330 9.62 16.84 -27.78
CA ARG A 330 9.10 15.65 -27.09
C ARG A 330 7.91 16.04 -26.22
N VAL A 331 6.76 16.13 -26.87
CA VAL A 331 5.52 16.57 -26.28
C VAL A 331 4.56 15.42 -26.04
N ILE A 332 3.67 15.60 -25.09
CA ILE A 332 2.50 14.76 -24.90
C ILE A 332 1.28 15.47 -25.49
N SER A 333 0.71 14.88 -26.52
CA SER A 333 -0.56 15.36 -27.07
C SER A 333 -1.71 14.94 -26.18
N VAL A 334 -2.46 15.90 -25.69
CA VAL A 334 -3.67 15.68 -24.88
C VAL A 334 -4.89 16.25 -25.58
N SER A 335 -6.00 15.57 -25.41
CA SER A 335 -7.33 16.09 -25.73
C SER A 335 -7.87 16.96 -24.58
N ALA A 336 -8.97 17.63 -24.81
CA ALA A 336 -9.66 18.36 -23.73
C ALA A 336 -10.01 17.42 -22.57
N ASN A 337 -9.76 17.88 -21.34
CA ASN A 337 -9.93 17.15 -20.09
C ASN A 337 -8.99 15.96 -19.86
N GLU A 338 -8.00 15.72 -20.71
CA GLU A 338 -6.92 14.80 -20.41
C GLU A 338 -5.83 15.44 -19.55
N SER A 339 -5.10 14.62 -18.82
CA SER A 339 -4.08 15.08 -17.86
C SER A 339 -2.69 14.60 -18.23
N VAL A 340 -1.72 15.37 -17.81
CA VAL A 340 -0.30 14.99 -17.78
C VAL A 340 0.25 15.10 -16.38
N THR A 341 1.16 14.23 -16.03
CA THR A 341 1.82 14.18 -14.72
C THR A 341 3.33 14.28 -14.85
N LEU A 342 3.92 15.21 -14.13
CA LEU A 342 5.35 15.28 -13.84
C LEU A 342 5.61 14.60 -12.50
N SER A 343 6.59 13.70 -12.44
CA SER A 343 7.03 13.11 -11.18
C SER A 343 8.54 12.95 -11.11
N CYS A 344 9.09 13.04 -9.92
CA CYS A 344 10.49 12.77 -9.61
C CYS A 344 10.66 12.55 -8.10
N ARG A 345 11.86 12.11 -7.71
CA ARG A 345 12.36 12.17 -6.33
C ARG A 345 13.42 13.27 -6.26
N VAL A 346 13.35 14.05 -5.20
CA VAL A 346 14.24 15.20 -4.98
C VAL A 346 14.73 15.21 -3.54
N LYS A 347 15.96 15.71 -3.32
CA LYS A 347 16.55 15.85 -2.00
C LYS A 347 17.44 17.09 -1.95
N LYS A 348 17.22 17.98 -0.98
CA LYS A 348 18.14 19.06 -0.66
C LYS A 348 19.42 18.47 -0.09
N VAL A 349 20.55 18.95 -0.56
CA VAL A 349 21.87 18.56 -0.06
C VAL A 349 22.51 19.67 0.75
N SER A 350 22.50 20.90 0.22
CA SER A 350 23.01 22.09 0.90
C SER A 350 22.37 23.35 0.34
N GLY A 351 22.55 24.43 1.03
CA GLY A 351 22.08 25.77 0.66
C GLY A 351 21.34 26.47 1.80
N ASP A 352 21.49 27.77 1.85
CA ASP A 352 20.84 28.59 2.88
C ASP A 352 19.35 28.78 2.57
N GLY A 353 18.54 28.73 3.62
CA GLY A 353 17.09 28.91 3.50
C GLY A 353 16.42 27.77 2.72
N ILE A 354 15.30 28.10 2.10
CA ILE A 354 14.46 27.12 1.42
C ILE A 354 14.94 26.94 -0.03
N ILE A 355 15.41 25.75 -0.34
CA ILE A 355 15.70 25.28 -1.70
C ILE A 355 14.43 24.67 -2.28
N THR A 356 14.09 25.04 -3.52
CA THR A 356 12.84 24.63 -4.13
C THR A 356 13.03 23.80 -5.39
N LEU A 357 12.20 22.78 -5.54
CA LEU A 357 11.90 22.16 -6.81
C LEU A 357 10.69 22.85 -7.43
N ARG A 358 10.77 23.10 -8.72
CA ARG A 358 9.64 23.59 -9.50
C ARG A 358 9.32 22.63 -10.66
N PRO A 359 8.35 21.71 -10.50
CA PRO A 359 7.72 21.07 -11.65
C PRO A 359 7.01 22.15 -12.48
N ARG A 360 7.22 22.11 -13.78
CA ARG A 360 6.62 23.05 -14.71
C ARG A 360 6.06 22.32 -15.93
N ILE A 361 4.79 22.56 -16.22
CA ILE A 361 4.07 22.09 -17.39
C ILE A 361 3.72 23.31 -18.26
N SER A 362 3.99 23.22 -19.53
CA SER A 362 3.68 24.24 -20.52
C SER A 362 3.24 23.55 -21.82
N TYR A 363 2.62 24.28 -22.70
CA TYR A 363 2.29 23.76 -24.04
C TYR A 363 3.13 24.41 -25.13
N VAL A 364 3.23 23.75 -26.25
CA VAL A 364 3.83 24.25 -27.48
C VAL A 364 2.74 24.92 -28.31
N ASN A 365 2.97 26.14 -28.74
CA ASN A 365 2.09 26.86 -29.64
C ASN A 365 2.11 26.26 -31.05
N ASP A 366 1.12 26.61 -31.88
CA ASP A 366 1.02 26.10 -33.26
C ASP A 366 2.20 26.52 -34.15
N ASP A 367 2.89 27.60 -33.79
CA ASP A 367 4.13 28.05 -34.45
C ASP A 367 5.39 27.32 -33.97
N GLY A 368 5.25 26.34 -33.08
CA GLY A 368 6.37 25.59 -32.49
C GLY A 368 7.08 26.32 -31.36
N SER A 369 6.68 27.53 -31.00
CA SER A 369 7.25 28.25 -29.86
C SER A 369 6.72 27.71 -28.52
N SER A 370 7.49 27.90 -27.46
CA SER A 370 7.02 27.56 -26.12
C SER A 370 6.08 28.62 -25.57
N ASN A 371 4.98 28.19 -25.00
CA ASN A 371 4.16 29.08 -24.19
C ASN A 371 4.84 29.36 -22.84
N THR A 372 4.46 30.45 -22.23
CA THR A 372 4.70 30.72 -20.81
C THR A 372 4.10 29.61 -19.95
N LEU A 373 4.46 29.58 -18.68
CA LEU A 373 3.97 28.60 -17.71
C LEU A 373 2.45 28.41 -17.79
N THR A 374 2.03 27.17 -18.03
CA THR A 374 0.61 26.75 -17.93
C THR A 374 0.28 26.35 -16.49
N ALA A 375 1.11 25.49 -15.91
CA ALA A 375 0.99 25.07 -14.53
C ALA A 375 2.38 24.79 -13.95
N GLY A 376 2.55 25.04 -12.66
CA GLY A 376 3.80 24.76 -11.95
C GLY A 376 3.63 24.96 -10.46
N ALA A 377 4.59 24.48 -9.70
CA ALA A 377 4.58 24.55 -8.25
C ALA A 377 5.95 24.93 -7.71
N TYR A 378 6.01 25.43 -6.49
CA TYR A 378 7.22 25.61 -5.72
C TYR A 378 7.14 24.73 -4.48
N ILE A 379 8.04 23.78 -4.38
CA ILE A 379 8.05 22.74 -3.33
C ILE A 379 9.36 22.86 -2.58
N ASP A 380 9.30 22.97 -1.26
CA ASP A 380 10.47 22.92 -0.39
C ASP A 380 11.09 21.52 -0.46
N CYS A 381 12.35 21.46 -0.87
CA CYS A 381 13.07 20.19 -1.04
C CYS A 381 13.57 19.56 0.27
N GLU A 382 13.40 20.22 1.39
CA GLU A 382 13.74 19.71 2.73
C GLU A 382 12.52 19.19 3.47
N THR A 383 11.44 19.97 3.46
CA THR A 383 10.21 19.62 4.19
C THR A 383 9.16 18.95 3.32
N GLY A 384 9.23 19.13 2.00
CA GLY A 384 8.16 18.72 1.07
C GLY A 384 6.92 19.58 1.17
N ASP A 385 7.01 20.79 1.71
CA ASP A 385 5.86 21.67 1.79
C ASP A 385 5.61 22.35 0.45
N MET A 386 4.35 22.42 0.06
CA MET A 386 3.91 23.19 -1.09
C MET A 386 3.85 24.66 -0.72
N LEU A 387 4.79 25.45 -1.26
CA LEU A 387 4.87 26.89 -0.99
C LEU A 387 3.87 27.68 -1.82
N SER A 388 3.76 27.35 -3.09
CA SER A 388 2.76 27.91 -4.01
C SER A 388 2.63 27.06 -5.26
N TYR A 389 1.49 27.14 -5.95
CA TYR A 389 1.33 26.54 -7.25
C TYR A 389 0.41 27.39 -8.14
N SER A 390 0.50 27.14 -9.45
CA SER A 390 -0.33 27.74 -10.49
C SER A 390 -1.02 26.66 -11.32
N GLY A 391 -2.05 27.01 -12.04
CA GLY A 391 -2.90 26.08 -12.81
C GLY A 391 -4.31 25.94 -12.23
N GLY A 392 -4.58 26.60 -11.11
CA GLY A 392 -5.90 26.61 -10.46
C GLY A 392 -6.42 25.22 -10.12
N GLU A 393 -7.71 24.99 -10.22
CA GLU A 393 -8.35 23.68 -9.98
C GLU A 393 -7.93 22.59 -10.98
N ALA A 394 -7.33 22.95 -12.10
CA ALA A 394 -6.80 22.01 -13.08
C ALA A 394 -5.46 21.39 -12.66
N ALA A 395 -4.78 21.96 -11.68
CA ALA A 395 -3.51 21.46 -11.15
C ALA A 395 -3.74 20.74 -9.81
N THR A 396 -3.19 19.54 -9.71
CA THR A 396 -3.18 18.74 -8.48
C THR A 396 -1.78 18.24 -8.18
N TYR A 397 -1.51 17.88 -6.93
CA TYR A 397 -0.21 17.38 -6.53
C TYR A 397 -0.30 16.35 -5.41
N ASN A 398 0.68 15.44 -5.38
CA ASN A 398 0.95 14.55 -4.26
C ASN A 398 2.43 14.67 -3.87
N ILE A 399 2.70 14.75 -2.59
CA ILE A 399 4.06 14.85 -2.06
C ILE A 399 4.21 13.79 -0.97
N PHE A 400 5.22 12.92 -1.16
CA PHE A 400 5.52 11.82 -0.24
C PHE A 400 6.91 12.03 0.34
N ARG A 401 6.98 12.13 1.67
CA ARG A 401 8.24 12.25 2.40
C ARG A 401 8.78 10.85 2.69
N GLU A 402 10.00 10.60 2.30
CA GLU A 402 10.69 9.34 2.53
C GLU A 402 11.63 9.46 3.75
N SER A 403 11.91 8.34 4.42
CA SER A 403 12.62 8.33 5.71
C SER A 403 14.05 8.84 5.67
N ASN A 404 14.67 8.88 4.49
CA ASN A 404 16.07 9.26 4.26
C ASN A 404 16.24 10.68 3.69
N GLY A 405 15.18 11.49 3.77
CA GLY A 405 15.18 12.88 3.31
C GLY A 405 14.92 13.07 1.81
N TRP A 406 14.62 11.99 1.08
CA TRP A 406 14.05 12.10 -0.25
C TRP A 406 12.58 12.50 -0.18
N ILE A 407 12.15 13.26 -1.18
CA ILE A 407 10.77 13.68 -1.36
C ILE A 407 10.35 13.24 -2.76
N ARG A 408 9.33 12.40 -2.85
CA ARG A 408 8.70 12.07 -4.12
C ARG A 408 7.60 13.06 -4.41
N VAL A 409 7.67 13.67 -5.57
CA VAL A 409 6.75 14.70 -6.05
C VAL A 409 5.99 14.17 -7.25
N GLU A 410 4.70 14.35 -7.26
CA GLU A 410 3.81 14.17 -8.40
C GLU A 410 3.03 15.47 -8.61
N PHE A 411 3.13 16.06 -9.77
CA PHE A 411 2.42 17.28 -10.14
C PHE A 411 1.66 17.04 -11.44
N THR A 412 0.34 17.13 -11.37
CA THR A 412 -0.57 16.80 -12.45
C THR A 412 -1.31 18.03 -12.93
N TYR A 413 -1.46 18.18 -14.23
CA TYR A 413 -2.27 19.22 -14.84
C TYR A 413 -3.29 18.60 -15.81
N LYS A 414 -4.56 18.96 -15.64
CA LYS A 414 -5.66 18.58 -16.51
C LYS A 414 -5.89 19.69 -17.54
N SER A 415 -5.65 19.38 -18.80
CA SER A 415 -5.80 20.37 -19.85
C SER A 415 -7.27 20.65 -20.16
N PRO A 416 -7.74 21.89 -20.16
CA PRO A 416 -9.12 22.22 -20.55
C PRO A 416 -9.37 22.06 -22.05
N GLU A 417 -8.34 22.02 -22.87
CA GLU A 417 -8.39 21.93 -24.32
C GLU A 417 -7.31 21.01 -24.89
N ALA A 418 -7.43 20.65 -26.17
CA ALA A 418 -6.42 19.85 -26.84
C ALA A 418 -5.12 20.67 -27.03
N LYS A 419 -3.98 20.16 -26.50
CA LYS A 419 -2.68 20.81 -26.54
C LYS A 419 -1.53 19.77 -26.60
N ASN A 420 -0.40 20.23 -27.10
CA ASN A 420 0.87 19.52 -27.03
C ASN A 420 1.65 20.00 -25.80
N MET A 421 1.70 19.18 -24.75
CA MET A 421 2.31 19.52 -23.48
C MET A 421 3.76 19.10 -23.42
N TYR A 422 4.61 19.92 -22.79
CA TYR A 422 5.98 19.56 -22.43
C TYR A 422 6.23 19.87 -20.96
N GLY A 423 7.19 19.16 -20.38
CA GLY A 423 7.47 19.20 -18.95
C GLY A 423 8.93 19.44 -18.65
N ARG A 424 9.20 20.08 -17.50
CA ARG A 424 10.55 20.23 -16.96
C ARG A 424 10.52 20.38 -15.45
N PHE A 425 11.65 20.10 -14.82
CA PHE A 425 11.93 20.43 -13.43
C PHE A 425 12.96 21.54 -13.38
N GLU A 426 12.72 22.52 -12.51
CA GLU A 426 13.60 23.65 -12.29
C GLU A 426 14.08 23.66 -10.83
N PHE A 427 15.35 24.01 -10.65
CA PHE A 427 15.97 24.30 -9.37
C PHE A 427 15.79 25.79 -9.04
N GLY A 428 15.32 26.10 -7.83
CA GLY A 428 15.15 27.44 -7.36
C GLY A 428 15.44 27.60 -5.87
N ALA A 429 15.32 28.82 -5.39
CA ALA A 429 15.32 29.13 -3.97
C ALA A 429 14.17 30.07 -3.68
N HIS A 430 13.59 29.95 -2.47
CA HIS A 430 12.45 30.79 -2.08
C HIS A 430 12.91 32.22 -1.77
N GLN A 431 12.27 33.20 -2.39
CA GLN A 431 12.52 34.65 -2.21
C GLN A 431 13.96 35.11 -2.51
N ARG A 432 14.74 34.33 -3.26
CA ARG A 432 16.08 34.74 -3.70
C ARG A 432 16.48 34.00 -5.00
N SER A 433 17.51 34.49 -5.66
CA SER A 433 18.21 33.73 -6.71
C SER A 433 18.95 32.53 -6.13
N ILE A 434 19.13 31.50 -6.94
CA ILE A 434 20.07 30.41 -6.60
C ILE A 434 21.50 30.96 -6.58
N LYS A 435 22.34 30.41 -5.71
CA LYS A 435 23.72 30.88 -5.51
C LYS A 435 24.70 29.73 -5.32
N PRO A 436 25.99 29.97 -5.50
CA PRO A 436 27.02 28.98 -5.20
C PRO A 436 26.86 28.40 -3.79
N GLY A 437 27.03 27.08 -3.66
CA GLY A 437 26.78 26.34 -2.42
C GLY A 437 25.38 25.74 -2.32
N ASP A 438 24.39 26.21 -3.08
CA ASP A 438 23.09 25.54 -3.18
C ASP A 438 23.24 24.25 -3.99
N LYS A 439 22.76 23.13 -3.42
CA LYS A 439 22.84 21.80 -4.04
C LYS A 439 21.55 21.02 -3.85
N LEU A 440 21.18 20.32 -4.91
CA LEU A 440 19.96 19.52 -5.01
C LEU A 440 20.25 18.21 -5.74
N MET A 441 19.75 17.10 -5.21
CA MET A 441 19.69 15.83 -5.91
C MET A 441 18.32 15.64 -6.56
N LEU A 442 18.30 15.08 -7.76
CA LEU A 442 17.09 14.66 -8.47
C LEU A 442 17.28 13.27 -9.05
N THR A 443 16.26 12.43 -8.97
CA THR A 443 16.22 11.10 -9.57
C THR A 443 14.83 10.76 -10.07
N THR A 444 14.72 9.71 -10.88
CA THR A 444 13.46 9.17 -11.42
C THR A 444 12.55 10.19 -12.11
N PRO A 445 13.08 11.08 -12.98
CA PRO A 445 12.22 12.06 -13.65
C PRO A 445 11.27 11.36 -14.63
N GLN A 446 9.99 11.68 -14.56
CA GLN A 446 8.97 11.19 -15.49
C GLN A 446 8.02 12.31 -15.92
N PHE A 447 7.62 12.28 -17.17
CA PHE A 447 6.53 13.08 -17.72
C PHE A 447 5.64 12.17 -18.56
N GLU A 448 4.43 11.95 -18.07
CA GLU A 448 3.50 10.93 -18.55
C GLU A 448 2.12 11.51 -18.82
N LYS A 449 1.39 10.90 -19.75
CA LYS A 449 -0.05 11.13 -19.90
C LYS A 449 -0.81 10.33 -18.84
N GLY A 450 -1.56 10.99 -18.00
CA GLY A 450 -2.35 10.36 -16.92
C GLY A 450 -2.56 11.28 -15.74
N LEU A 451 -3.35 10.83 -14.76
CA LEU A 451 -3.72 11.56 -13.53
C LEU A 451 -2.82 11.25 -12.33
N ASN A 452 -1.89 10.32 -12.48
CA ASN A 452 -0.92 9.94 -11.45
C ASN A 452 0.39 9.48 -12.10
N ALA A 453 1.45 9.45 -11.32
CA ALA A 453 2.68 8.82 -11.73
C ALA A 453 2.54 7.29 -11.70
N SER A 454 3.13 6.61 -12.68
CA SER A 454 3.32 5.17 -12.69
C SER A 454 4.70 4.77 -12.13
N SER A 455 5.00 3.47 -12.07
CA SER A 455 6.35 2.99 -11.76
C SER A 455 7.36 3.63 -12.72
N PHE A 456 8.59 3.84 -12.24
CA PHE A 456 9.63 4.52 -13.00
C PHE A 456 9.90 3.84 -14.34
N ILE A 457 9.85 4.59 -15.43
CA ILE A 457 10.13 4.10 -16.78
C ILE A 457 11.48 4.63 -17.22
N ILE A 458 12.46 3.73 -17.35
CA ILE A 458 13.78 4.05 -17.84
C ILE A 458 13.69 4.38 -19.33
N THR A 459 14.34 5.47 -19.71
CA THR A 459 14.42 5.92 -21.09
C THR A 459 15.87 6.08 -21.51
N THR A 460 16.11 5.95 -22.79
CA THR A 460 17.39 6.26 -23.44
C THR A 460 17.30 7.61 -24.17
N GLU A 461 17.85 7.74 -25.38
CA GLU A 461 17.81 8.95 -26.19
C GLU A 461 16.38 9.46 -26.45
N VAL A 462 15.44 8.54 -26.55
CA VAL A 462 14.01 8.84 -26.77
C VAL A 462 13.17 8.38 -25.59
N GLY A 463 11.96 8.90 -25.49
CA GLY A 463 10.98 8.42 -24.53
C GLY A 463 10.72 6.91 -24.69
N ALA A 464 10.36 6.26 -23.62
CA ALA A 464 10.07 4.82 -23.60
C ALA A 464 8.65 4.55 -23.10
N THR A 465 8.09 3.48 -23.64
CA THR A 465 6.75 3.01 -23.24
C THR A 465 6.86 1.70 -22.48
N ARG A 466 6.37 1.68 -21.25
CA ARG A 466 6.09 0.45 -20.54
C ARG A 466 4.71 -0.06 -20.97
N ALA A 467 4.68 -1.29 -21.48
CA ALA A 467 3.42 -1.97 -21.82
C ALA A 467 2.57 -2.25 -20.57
N SER A 468 1.29 -2.46 -20.76
CA SER A 468 0.36 -2.83 -19.69
C SER A 468 0.61 -4.23 -19.16
N ASP A 469 0.41 -4.40 -17.85
CA ASP A 469 0.38 -5.70 -17.21
C ASP A 469 -0.96 -6.38 -17.49
N GLN A 470 -0.92 -7.65 -17.85
CA GLN A 470 -2.11 -8.47 -18.06
C GLN A 470 -2.05 -9.68 -17.15
N VAL A 471 -3.06 -9.79 -16.31
CA VAL A 471 -3.17 -10.88 -15.35
C VAL A 471 -4.49 -11.59 -15.61
N ILE A 472 -4.42 -12.86 -15.96
CA ILE A 472 -5.56 -13.60 -16.47
C ILE A 472 -5.64 -14.99 -15.82
N ILE A 473 -6.85 -15.36 -15.39
CA ILE A 473 -7.20 -16.75 -15.07
C ILE A 473 -8.37 -17.20 -15.92
N PRO A 474 -8.44 -18.49 -16.31
CA PRO A 474 -9.58 -19.00 -17.10
C PRO A 474 -10.85 -19.04 -16.24
N ILE A 475 -11.99 -18.79 -16.86
CA ILE A 475 -13.31 -18.96 -16.22
C ILE A 475 -13.58 -20.42 -15.85
N PRO A 476 -13.36 -21.42 -16.74
CA PRO A 476 -13.62 -22.81 -16.39
C PRO A 476 -12.91 -23.22 -15.09
N PHE A 477 -13.67 -23.80 -14.17
CA PHE A 477 -13.26 -24.27 -12.83
C PHE A 477 -12.89 -23.17 -11.82
N ASN A 478 -12.66 -21.91 -12.24
CA ASN A 478 -12.34 -20.79 -11.36
C ASN A 478 -13.54 -19.89 -11.09
N TRP A 479 -14.60 -20.04 -11.84
CA TRP A 479 -15.83 -19.29 -11.66
C TRP A 479 -17.04 -20.22 -11.74
N ALA A 480 -17.95 -20.05 -10.79
CA ALA A 480 -19.21 -20.81 -10.76
C ALA A 480 -20.40 -19.95 -11.18
N THR A 481 -21.51 -20.61 -11.46
CA THR A 481 -22.80 -19.93 -11.50
C THR A 481 -23.10 -19.42 -10.08
N PRO A 482 -23.56 -18.16 -9.92
CA PRO A 482 -23.92 -17.65 -8.60
C PRO A 482 -24.81 -18.61 -7.80
N PRO A 483 -24.60 -18.69 -6.46
CA PRO A 483 -23.93 -17.71 -5.62
C PRO A 483 -22.39 -17.78 -5.68
N VAL A 484 -21.73 -16.60 -5.58
CA VAL A 484 -20.28 -16.46 -5.57
C VAL A 484 -19.89 -15.35 -4.60
N SER A 485 -18.80 -15.52 -3.89
CA SER A 485 -18.20 -14.49 -3.06
C SER A 485 -16.75 -14.27 -3.47
N VAL A 486 -16.30 -13.02 -3.46
CA VAL A 486 -14.93 -12.63 -3.82
C VAL A 486 -14.38 -11.67 -2.79
N LEU A 487 -13.13 -11.84 -2.39
CA LEU A 487 -12.39 -10.92 -1.54
C LEU A 487 -10.95 -10.77 -2.05
N MET A 488 -10.40 -9.57 -1.92
CA MET A 488 -9.01 -9.25 -2.23
C MET A 488 -8.51 -8.05 -1.41
N GLU A 489 -7.22 -7.98 -1.23
CA GLU A 489 -6.54 -6.80 -0.71
C GLU A 489 -6.09 -5.93 -1.88
N VAL A 490 -6.29 -4.63 -1.75
CA VAL A 490 -5.99 -3.66 -2.81
C VAL A 490 -5.23 -2.49 -2.22
N ASN A 491 -4.18 -2.06 -2.90
CA ASN A 491 -3.52 -0.80 -2.62
C ASN A 491 -3.38 -0.02 -3.93
N VAL A 492 -4.02 1.14 -4.02
CA VAL A 492 -3.94 2.01 -5.19
C VAL A 492 -3.01 3.19 -4.95
N ASN A 493 -2.28 3.61 -5.98
CA ASN A 493 -1.36 4.76 -5.89
C ASN A 493 -2.03 6.11 -6.13
N TRP A 494 -3.35 6.16 -6.18
CA TRP A 494 -4.16 7.35 -6.40
C TRP A 494 -5.27 7.48 -5.35
N ASP A 495 -5.76 8.70 -5.11
CA ASP A 495 -6.76 8.98 -4.08
C ASP A 495 -8.20 8.89 -4.61
N SER A 496 -8.83 10.02 -4.85
CA SER A 496 -10.24 10.09 -5.16
C SER A 496 -10.56 10.26 -6.64
N GLU A 497 -9.58 10.72 -7.43
CA GLU A 497 -9.72 10.83 -8.87
C GLU A 497 -8.93 9.73 -9.55
N MET A 498 -9.58 9.08 -10.50
CA MET A 498 -8.98 7.93 -11.16
C MET A 498 -7.92 8.35 -12.17
N PRO A 499 -6.83 7.56 -12.24
CA PRO A 499 -5.75 7.80 -13.19
C PRO A 499 -6.14 7.57 -14.65
N ASN A 500 -7.32 7.01 -14.90
CA ASN A 500 -7.76 6.64 -16.23
C ASN A 500 -8.69 7.68 -16.84
N LEU A 501 -8.28 8.24 -17.95
CA LEU A 501 -9.15 9.02 -18.83
C LEU A 501 -10.19 8.13 -19.54
N GLU A 502 -9.97 6.84 -19.58
CA GLU A 502 -10.68 5.85 -20.40
C GLU A 502 -11.80 5.13 -19.66
N GLY A 503 -12.07 5.50 -18.40
CA GLY A 503 -13.14 4.92 -17.61
C GLY A 503 -12.71 4.28 -16.30
N SER A 504 -13.63 3.59 -15.66
CA SER A 504 -13.47 3.04 -14.30
C SER A 504 -12.40 1.94 -14.25
N ALA A 505 -11.40 2.08 -13.38
CA ALA A 505 -10.40 1.04 -13.15
C ALA A 505 -11.07 -0.27 -12.70
N ARG A 506 -10.57 -1.39 -13.19
CA ARG A 506 -11.09 -2.73 -12.91
C ARG A 506 -10.24 -3.45 -11.89
N LEU A 507 -10.87 -4.12 -10.95
CA LEU A 507 -10.25 -5.13 -10.09
C LEU A 507 -10.42 -6.52 -10.68
N LEU A 508 -11.63 -6.84 -11.11
CA LEU A 508 -11.96 -8.04 -11.88
C LEU A 508 -12.84 -7.67 -13.07
N ASN A 509 -12.56 -8.26 -14.21
CA ASN A 509 -13.38 -8.13 -15.40
C ASN A 509 -13.60 -9.50 -16.02
N ILE A 510 -14.85 -9.89 -16.16
CA ILE A 510 -15.27 -11.17 -16.74
C ILE A 510 -16.00 -10.87 -18.04
N SER A 511 -15.48 -11.40 -19.14
CA SER A 511 -16.12 -11.34 -20.44
C SER A 511 -16.11 -12.72 -21.11
N ILE A 512 -17.17 -13.06 -21.82
CA ILE A 512 -17.35 -14.36 -22.47
C ILE A 512 -16.49 -14.45 -23.73
N THR A 513 -16.26 -13.33 -24.41
CA THR A 513 -15.40 -13.25 -25.58
C THR A 513 -14.21 -12.35 -25.26
N GLY A 514 -13.05 -12.66 -25.80
CA GLY A 514 -11.83 -11.88 -25.59
C GLY A 514 -11.87 -10.45 -26.13
N ALA A 515 -13.01 -10.00 -26.66
CA ALA A 515 -13.26 -8.63 -27.08
C ALA A 515 -13.85 -7.83 -25.92
N ALA A 516 -13.07 -6.95 -25.40
CA ALA A 516 -13.34 -6.10 -24.23
C ALA A 516 -14.31 -4.94 -24.49
N THR A 517 -15.27 -5.06 -25.36
CA THR A 517 -16.21 -3.98 -25.64
C THR A 517 -17.52 -4.21 -24.88
N GLU A 518 -17.85 -3.30 -23.99
CA GLU A 518 -19.12 -3.20 -23.27
C GLU A 518 -20.33 -2.98 -24.20
N VAL A 519 -20.15 -3.06 -25.50
CA VAL A 519 -21.10 -2.59 -26.53
C VAL A 519 -21.73 -3.73 -27.31
N SER A 520 -21.31 -4.98 -27.09
CA SER A 520 -21.91 -6.14 -27.75
C SER A 520 -23.09 -6.71 -26.96
N ASP A 521 -23.97 -7.46 -27.62
CA ASP A 521 -25.07 -8.23 -27.00
C ASP A 521 -24.58 -9.30 -25.99
N GLU A 522 -23.31 -9.28 -25.64
CA GLU A 522 -22.63 -10.19 -24.76
C GLU A 522 -22.78 -9.79 -23.31
N SER A 523 -22.85 -10.80 -22.48
CA SER A 523 -22.92 -10.62 -21.03
C SER A 523 -21.56 -10.25 -20.48
N TYR A 524 -21.52 -9.28 -19.60
CA TYR A 524 -20.31 -8.85 -18.92
C TYR A 524 -20.56 -8.71 -17.43
N MET A 525 -19.51 -8.91 -16.67
CA MET A 525 -19.48 -8.55 -15.26
C MET A 525 -18.13 -7.91 -14.95
N TYR A 526 -18.15 -6.82 -14.22
CA TYR A 526 -16.93 -6.26 -13.69
C TYR A 526 -17.10 -5.77 -12.26
N PHE A 527 -16.03 -5.90 -11.51
CA PHE A 527 -15.85 -5.30 -10.22
C PHE A 527 -14.68 -4.31 -10.28
N GLY A 528 -14.87 -3.10 -9.80
CA GLY A 528 -13.85 -2.06 -9.86
C GLY A 528 -14.34 -0.74 -9.27
N PHE A 529 -13.83 0.36 -9.79
CA PHE A 529 -14.12 1.69 -9.27
C PHE A 529 -15.17 2.40 -10.12
N THR A 530 -15.90 3.32 -9.51
CA THR A 530 -16.69 4.31 -10.25
C THR A 530 -15.78 5.38 -10.86
N THR A 531 -16.29 6.17 -11.79
CA THR A 531 -15.54 7.24 -12.46
C THR A 531 -14.90 8.26 -11.50
N ARG A 532 -15.41 8.41 -10.30
CA ARG A 532 -14.84 9.30 -9.26
C ARG A 532 -13.90 8.59 -8.28
N GLY A 533 -13.61 7.31 -8.46
CA GLY A 533 -12.62 6.56 -7.67
C GLY A 533 -12.90 6.33 -6.19
N LYS A 534 -13.79 7.07 -5.56
CA LYS A 534 -14.15 6.92 -4.14
C LYS A 534 -15.06 5.74 -3.85
N ARG A 535 -15.80 5.28 -4.84
CA ARG A 535 -16.75 4.17 -4.70
C ARG A 535 -16.29 2.99 -5.53
N LEU A 536 -16.42 1.82 -4.96
CA LEU A 536 -16.35 0.58 -5.70
C LEU A 536 -17.73 0.23 -6.25
N ILE A 537 -17.74 -0.46 -7.36
CA ILE A 537 -18.94 -0.88 -8.06
C ILE A 537 -18.77 -2.31 -8.56
N ILE A 538 -19.78 -3.12 -8.36
CA ILE A 538 -20.00 -4.35 -9.11
C ILE A 538 -21.13 -4.12 -10.11
N THR A 539 -20.91 -4.49 -11.33
CA THR A 539 -21.91 -4.40 -12.40
C THR A 539 -22.04 -5.75 -13.08
N ASN A 540 -23.26 -6.18 -13.30
CA ASN A 540 -23.60 -7.31 -14.15
C ASN A 540 -24.61 -6.83 -15.18
N GLY A 541 -24.36 -7.06 -16.46
CA GLY A 541 -25.20 -6.56 -17.55
C GLY A 541 -25.18 -7.48 -18.77
N LYS A 542 -26.13 -7.24 -19.66
CA LYS A 542 -26.20 -7.86 -20.98
C LYS A 542 -26.44 -6.75 -22.04
N GLY A 543 -25.44 -6.56 -22.90
CA GLY A 543 -25.50 -5.51 -23.92
C GLY A 543 -25.69 -4.11 -23.30
N THR A 544 -26.44 -3.25 -23.96
CA THR A 544 -26.73 -1.88 -23.50
C THR A 544 -27.99 -1.76 -22.63
N LYS A 545 -28.70 -2.86 -22.34
CA LYS A 545 -30.11 -2.80 -21.93
C LYS A 545 -30.41 -2.99 -20.46
N THR A 546 -29.60 -3.66 -19.67
CA THR A 546 -29.92 -3.87 -18.26
C THR A 546 -28.64 -4.03 -17.44
N GLU A 547 -28.36 -3.07 -16.61
CA GLU A 547 -27.25 -3.14 -15.66
C GLU A 547 -27.79 -3.22 -14.23
N TYR A 548 -27.35 -4.23 -13.50
CA TYR A 548 -27.54 -4.33 -12.06
C TYR A 548 -26.27 -3.89 -11.37
N LYS A 549 -26.37 -2.94 -10.44
CA LYS A 549 -25.24 -2.30 -9.79
C LYS A 549 -25.37 -2.35 -8.28
N ALA A 550 -24.27 -2.65 -7.61
CA ALA A 550 -24.11 -2.45 -6.18
C ALA A 550 -22.84 -1.63 -5.92
N TYR A 551 -22.80 -0.92 -4.80
CA TYR A 551 -21.73 0.03 -4.49
C TYR A 551 -21.20 -0.16 -3.08
N GLY A 552 -19.90 0.12 -2.90
CA GLY A 552 -19.24 0.27 -1.61
C GLY A 552 -18.33 1.50 -1.61
N ASN A 553 -18.13 2.12 -0.47
CA ASN A 553 -17.26 3.30 -0.35
C ASN A 553 -15.91 2.92 0.23
N ARG A 554 -14.84 3.48 -0.30
CA ARG A 554 -13.49 3.41 0.28
C ARG A 554 -13.06 4.77 0.80
N GLU A 555 -12.27 4.77 1.85
CA GLU A 555 -11.73 6.00 2.44
C GLU A 555 -10.19 6.06 2.37
N LYS A 556 -9.54 4.91 2.15
CA LYS A 556 -8.08 4.75 2.16
C LYS A 556 -7.58 4.26 0.80
N ARG A 557 -6.27 4.41 0.55
CA ARG A 557 -5.59 3.82 -0.61
C ARG A 557 -5.45 2.31 -0.47
N LYS A 558 -5.17 1.83 0.75
CA LYS A 558 -5.04 0.41 1.08
C LYS A 558 -6.29 -0.06 1.83
N PHE A 559 -6.96 -1.06 1.30
CA PHE A 559 -8.22 -1.58 1.83
C PHE A 559 -8.43 -3.03 1.38
N VAL A 560 -9.30 -3.72 2.09
CA VAL A 560 -9.81 -5.03 1.66
C VAL A 560 -11.17 -4.84 1.03
N THR A 561 -11.39 -5.46 -0.11
CA THR A 561 -12.65 -5.32 -0.82
C THR A 561 -13.05 -6.59 -1.56
N GLY A 562 -14.30 -6.63 -1.92
CA GLY A 562 -14.86 -7.70 -2.70
C GLY A 562 -16.35 -7.51 -2.91
N PHE A 563 -16.99 -8.58 -3.29
CA PHE A 563 -18.43 -8.61 -3.48
C PHE A 563 -18.99 -10.00 -3.24
N LYS A 564 -20.28 -10.06 -3.00
CA LYS A 564 -21.02 -11.30 -3.08
C LYS A 564 -22.16 -11.20 -4.08
N PHE A 565 -22.36 -12.28 -4.77
CA PHE A 565 -23.52 -12.58 -5.56
C PHE A 565 -24.35 -13.59 -4.78
N THR A 566 -25.48 -13.16 -4.25
CA THR A 566 -26.28 -13.91 -3.28
C THR A 566 -27.13 -15.00 -3.91
N GLU A 567 -27.65 -15.94 -3.11
CA GLU A 567 -28.60 -16.96 -3.57
C GLU A 567 -29.90 -16.36 -4.09
N ASP A 568 -30.35 -15.24 -3.52
CA ASP A 568 -31.52 -14.49 -3.98
C ASP A 568 -31.22 -13.54 -5.16
N LYS A 569 -30.08 -13.78 -5.84
CA LYS A 569 -29.66 -13.10 -7.08
C LYS A 569 -29.41 -11.60 -6.94
N LYS A 570 -28.88 -11.16 -5.81
CA LYS A 570 -28.47 -9.77 -5.58
C LYS A 570 -26.96 -9.63 -5.59
N LEU A 571 -26.49 -8.46 -5.98
CA LEU A 571 -25.09 -8.04 -5.89
C LEU A 571 -24.92 -7.18 -4.66
N GLN A 572 -23.83 -7.39 -3.93
CA GLN A 572 -23.46 -6.57 -2.79
C GLN A 572 -21.94 -6.41 -2.72
N VAL A 573 -21.47 -5.18 -2.55
CA VAL A 573 -20.03 -4.86 -2.41
C VAL A 573 -19.67 -4.83 -0.93
N VAL A 574 -18.48 -5.30 -0.59
CA VAL A 574 -17.87 -5.15 0.73
C VAL A 574 -16.59 -4.33 0.63
N VAL A 575 -16.37 -3.44 1.57
CA VAL A 575 -15.13 -2.66 1.71
C VAL A 575 -14.78 -2.59 3.19
N ASP A 576 -13.59 -3.05 3.55
CA ASP A 576 -13.10 -3.11 4.93
C ASP A 576 -14.13 -3.73 5.92
N GLY A 577 -14.82 -4.79 5.46
CA GLY A 577 -15.84 -5.51 6.20
C GLY A 577 -17.21 -4.85 6.26
N ILE A 578 -17.36 -3.68 5.69
CA ILE A 578 -18.63 -2.97 5.63
C ILE A 578 -19.35 -3.35 4.33
N LEU A 579 -20.52 -3.93 4.46
CA LEU A 579 -21.38 -4.23 3.32
C LEU A 579 -22.04 -2.94 2.81
N GLY A 580 -21.91 -2.71 1.51
CA GLY A 580 -22.57 -1.63 0.81
C GLY A 580 -24.05 -1.93 0.51
N SER A 581 -24.65 -1.07 -0.31
CA SER A 581 -26.02 -1.28 -0.77
C SER A 581 -26.15 -2.54 -1.63
N SER A 582 -27.21 -3.27 -1.45
CA SER A 582 -27.57 -4.40 -2.32
C SER A 582 -28.24 -3.93 -3.59
N SER A 583 -27.99 -4.63 -4.70
CA SER A 583 -28.74 -4.41 -5.93
C SER A 583 -30.17 -4.96 -5.83
N PRO A 584 -31.08 -4.58 -6.73
CA PRO A 584 -32.29 -5.38 -6.98
C PRO A 584 -31.92 -6.82 -7.37
N SER A 585 -32.84 -7.77 -7.19
CA SER A 585 -32.64 -9.15 -7.66
C SER A 585 -32.55 -9.20 -9.18
N LEU A 586 -31.56 -9.90 -9.71
CA LEU A 586 -31.39 -10.09 -11.14
C LEU A 586 -32.43 -11.06 -11.68
N HIS A 587 -33.12 -10.69 -12.75
CA HIS A 587 -34.08 -11.57 -13.38
C HIS A 587 -33.43 -12.69 -14.21
N THR A 588 -32.23 -12.44 -14.75
CA THR A 588 -31.46 -13.38 -15.56
C THR A 588 -30.06 -13.53 -14.98
N LEU A 589 -29.70 -14.74 -14.58
CA LEU A 589 -28.34 -15.11 -14.24
C LEU A 589 -27.56 -15.37 -15.52
N GLN A 590 -26.45 -14.67 -15.68
CA GLN A 590 -25.51 -14.96 -16.76
C GLN A 590 -24.59 -16.09 -16.31
N ARG A 591 -24.49 -17.12 -17.11
CA ARG A 591 -23.62 -18.27 -16.88
C ARG A 591 -22.36 -18.10 -17.70
N TYR A 592 -21.26 -17.82 -17.01
CA TYR A 592 -19.94 -17.73 -17.64
C TYR A 592 -19.30 -19.11 -17.64
N THR A 593 -19.21 -19.75 -18.81
CA THR A 593 -18.67 -21.12 -18.94
C THR A 593 -17.38 -21.17 -19.74
N ALA A 594 -17.03 -20.08 -20.41
CA ALA A 594 -15.80 -19.96 -21.20
C ALA A 594 -15.27 -18.53 -21.12
N GLY A 595 -14.01 -18.33 -21.50
CA GLY A 595 -13.33 -17.03 -21.46
C GLY A 595 -12.42 -16.88 -20.25
N ASN A 596 -12.11 -15.64 -19.92
CA ASN A 596 -11.11 -15.30 -18.91
C ASN A 596 -11.64 -14.29 -17.89
N ILE A 597 -11.08 -14.37 -16.71
CA ILE A 597 -11.15 -13.32 -15.67
C ILE A 597 -9.88 -12.50 -15.78
N ASN A 598 -10.01 -11.23 -16.13
CA ASN A 598 -8.89 -10.28 -16.10
C ASN A 598 -8.82 -9.65 -14.72
N ILE A 599 -7.63 -9.61 -14.14
CA ILE A 599 -7.37 -9.07 -12.80
C ILE A 599 -6.63 -7.74 -12.96
N GLY A 600 -7.13 -6.68 -12.33
CA GLY A 600 -6.51 -5.36 -12.33
C GLY A 600 -6.57 -4.62 -13.69
N GLY A 601 -7.39 -5.08 -14.62
CA GLY A 601 -7.57 -4.44 -15.93
C GLY A 601 -8.75 -5.00 -16.69
N GLN A 602 -9.07 -4.41 -17.83
CA GLN A 602 -10.18 -4.86 -18.67
C GLN A 602 -9.73 -5.79 -19.80
N SER A 603 -8.59 -5.47 -20.44
CA SER A 603 -8.10 -6.19 -21.61
C SER A 603 -6.64 -5.91 -21.88
N SER A 604 -6.11 -6.58 -22.91
CA SER A 604 -4.75 -6.40 -23.42
C SER A 604 -4.43 -5.00 -23.94
N SER A 605 -5.43 -4.18 -24.22
CA SER A 605 -5.24 -2.84 -24.81
C SER A 605 -4.80 -1.76 -23.80
N GLY A 606 -4.54 -2.11 -22.56
CA GLY A 606 -4.06 -1.17 -21.55
C GLY A 606 -5.14 -0.31 -20.90
N ASN A 607 -6.41 -0.55 -21.22
CA ASN A 607 -7.51 0.25 -20.72
C ASN A 607 -7.99 -0.19 -19.34
N ARG A 608 -8.39 0.79 -18.52
CA ARG A 608 -9.03 0.57 -17.22
C ARG A 608 -8.17 -0.22 -16.22
N HIS A 609 -6.85 -0.09 -16.31
CA HIS A 609 -5.94 -0.70 -15.38
C HIS A 609 -6.01 -0.07 -13.98
N LEU A 610 -5.63 -0.87 -12.99
CA LEU A 610 -5.72 -0.52 -11.57
C LEU A 610 -4.77 0.61 -11.19
N PHE A 611 -3.55 0.62 -11.70
CA PHE A 611 -2.44 1.43 -11.19
C PHE A 611 -2.31 1.28 -9.68
N GLY A 612 -1.98 0.08 -9.27
CA GLY A 612 -1.90 -0.31 -7.87
C GLY A 612 -1.62 -1.79 -7.71
N HIS A 613 -1.77 -2.28 -6.50
CA HIS A 613 -1.45 -3.64 -6.11
C HIS A 613 -2.71 -4.44 -5.82
N VAL A 614 -2.64 -5.72 -6.15
CA VAL A 614 -3.61 -6.73 -5.73
C VAL A 614 -2.87 -7.80 -4.93
N LYS A 615 -3.47 -8.22 -3.83
CA LYS A 615 -2.97 -9.26 -2.96
C LYS A 615 -4.12 -10.12 -2.47
N ASN A 616 -3.84 -11.39 -2.22
CA ASN A 616 -4.75 -12.28 -1.52
C ASN A 616 -6.14 -12.39 -2.16
N LEU A 617 -6.19 -12.57 -3.50
CA LEU A 617 -7.45 -12.80 -4.22
C LEU A 617 -8.02 -14.16 -3.84
N ARG A 618 -9.27 -14.17 -3.37
CA ARG A 618 -10.01 -15.36 -2.98
C ARG A 618 -11.39 -15.35 -3.60
N ILE A 619 -11.81 -16.49 -4.15
CA ILE A 619 -13.13 -16.69 -4.74
C ILE A 619 -13.75 -17.94 -4.11
N TRP A 620 -14.98 -17.84 -3.67
CA TRP A 620 -15.80 -18.96 -3.18
C TRP A 620 -16.98 -19.17 -4.11
N HIS A 621 -17.21 -20.39 -4.50
CA HIS A 621 -18.37 -20.81 -5.30
C HIS A 621 -19.62 -20.98 -4.42
N LYS A 622 -19.79 -20.08 -3.47
CA LYS A 622 -20.93 -20.00 -2.55
C LYS A 622 -21.09 -18.59 -1.99
N GLU A 623 -22.24 -18.32 -1.43
CA GLU A 623 -22.45 -17.11 -0.67
C GLU A 623 -21.79 -17.23 0.71
N LEU A 624 -20.94 -16.29 1.05
CA LEU A 624 -20.41 -16.11 2.40
C LEU A 624 -21.35 -15.26 3.24
N THR A 625 -21.44 -15.58 4.53
CA THR A 625 -22.14 -14.73 5.51
C THR A 625 -21.43 -13.39 5.67
N GLU A 626 -22.11 -12.42 6.23
CA GLU A 626 -21.52 -11.11 6.53
C GLU A 626 -20.31 -11.24 7.47
N ALA A 627 -20.42 -12.05 8.51
CA ALA A 627 -19.31 -12.34 9.42
C ALA A 627 -18.09 -12.96 8.68
N GLN A 628 -18.33 -13.90 7.75
CA GLN A 628 -17.28 -14.50 6.94
C GLN A 628 -16.64 -13.50 5.98
N MET A 629 -17.42 -12.58 5.40
CA MET A 629 -16.88 -11.51 4.54
C MET A 629 -16.04 -10.51 5.36
N GLY A 630 -16.43 -10.23 6.60
CA GLY A 630 -15.71 -9.35 7.52
C GLY A 630 -14.46 -9.98 8.13
N ALA A 631 -14.45 -11.28 8.32
CA ALA A 631 -13.34 -12.01 8.96
C ALA A 631 -12.01 -11.97 8.20
N SER A 632 -12.02 -11.63 6.93
CA SER A 632 -10.83 -11.59 6.06
C SER A 632 -9.98 -10.33 6.16
N ILE A 633 -10.30 -9.43 7.07
CA ILE A 633 -9.74 -8.06 7.11
C ILE A 633 -8.61 -7.90 8.12
N LYS A 634 -8.29 -8.95 8.89
CA LYS A 634 -7.31 -8.87 9.98
C LYS A 634 -6.04 -9.61 9.71
#